data_477a4722f6045cfd7bca542ffdcc8625
#
_entry.id   477a4722f6045cfd7bca542ffdcc8625
#
_cell.length_a   1.000
_cell.length_b   1.000
_cell.length_c   1.000
_cell.angle_alpha   90.00
_cell.angle_beta   90.00
_cell.angle_gamma   90.00
#
_symmetry.space_group_name_H-M   'P 1'
#
loop_
_entity.id
_entity.type
_entity.pdbx_description
1 polymer ?
#
loop_
_entity_poly.entity_id
_entity_poly.type
_entity_poly.pdbx_seq_one_letter_code
_entity_poly.pdbx_strand_id
1 'polypeptide(L)'
;VLQVLLDQERRTLPFDPLADFRFLTPEEYSACDSAREYERFLTCFRREYIYELMRLGQEVTPFRTLGHIAGVHYIAMTAARGLQEAGVDVDLALISGAAAAHDIGKFGCRPGERVPYLHYYYTDQWLLERGMERISHIAANHSTWDLELESLSVESLCLIYADFRSKQDRDADGNETTVLYPLDQSFQVILSKLDNVDSIKRRRYEFVYGKLHDFEDYMRSLGVDVDLSGHPAPPAPDKDPALMGPDETVEGLTLLSVDHSIRLMHMLSNERKFGNIIEAARSTKDWKQLRAYLDVFQEYFTYLSVRQKTQALSFLYELLVHREGDIRRQAAALIGQIIARFHLVYRKELPADVPSDPAAEVPFTLWEQYLDRIIYPDHKTTMQQRSHISYTLKLVVASMLAHARPADVPRFIGALLRYFRDPEERDPDTAFTLLDAVRYLPPKYYGDEERERLIEFAGHWLRSGELRLETAALLFLRAAERPLSQEHPHLRRIAELARSIPSTSLPVTFLQYRILARAGEDVSEHRHILYDQDVTSEVFLDNLKTATPWMVKSVGVELLRDQVEHGLVEHILHICTHFSNLIKVSERVVVRHDAGGALVRVLPLLRRDQRNEVVVELGKGLEMGQYSISKYIPQYLGQAALYLYPSELDEQVLWLKNLLGSPNDSAVSGALNTIGVLLQHYPAYRERFSQSSAAFESRRQELLGLLLQGLAHYRPAVRQEALLVTGKLLYESPVLPMEEKARLFALSYRKLLFLIHEAPVQDDGLTFFYRAAALAHINRFISLWRMDHGPFAFTCPRRVAFFPGTFDPFTLSHKGIVHAIRDLGFEVYLAVDEFSWSKKAQPHLVRRQIVSLSVAGDFHVHLFPDDIPVNIANPADLKRLRELFPHQEVYLVVGSDVVAHASSYQAEPRPWSIHT
;
A
#
# COMPACT_ATOMS: atom_id res chain seq x y z
N VAL A 1 -49.05 5.92 24.37
CA VAL A 1 -49.83 6.82 23.51
C VAL A 1 -49.41 6.69 22.05
N LEU A 2 -48.11 6.81 21.73
CA LEU A 2 -47.61 6.68 20.37
C LEU A 2 -47.93 5.32 19.73
N GLN A 3 -47.80 4.22 20.48
CA GLN A 3 -48.18 2.87 20.04
C GLN A 3 -49.64 2.79 19.64
N VAL A 4 -50.54 3.35 20.47
CA VAL A 4 -51.97 3.36 20.21
C VAL A 4 -52.31 4.18 18.95
N LEU A 5 -51.66 5.32 18.77
CA LEU A 5 -51.84 6.16 17.58
C LEU A 5 -51.37 5.45 16.32
N LEU A 6 -50.20 4.81 16.38
CA LEU A 6 -49.63 4.04 15.27
C LEU A 6 -50.52 2.82 14.91
N ASP A 7 -51.08 2.12 15.92
CA ASP A 7 -52.02 1.03 15.70
C ASP A 7 -53.33 1.51 15.08
N GLN A 8 -53.76 2.69 15.47
CA GLN A 8 -54.99 3.31 14.91
C GLN A 8 -54.75 3.77 13.47
N GLU A 9 -53.64 4.42 13.18
CA GLU A 9 -53.25 4.82 11.82
C GLU A 9 -53.08 3.61 10.90
N ARG A 10 -52.49 2.54 11.37
CA ARG A 10 -52.38 1.28 10.63
C ARG A 10 -53.70 0.67 10.22
N ARG A 11 -54.76 0.86 11.00
CA ARG A 11 -56.10 0.40 10.69
C ARG A 11 -56.84 1.28 9.70
N THR A 12 -56.45 2.55 9.61
CA THR A 12 -57.14 3.56 8.81
C THR A 12 -56.48 3.88 7.48
N LEU A 13 -55.15 3.72 7.40
CA LEU A 13 -54.35 3.96 6.20
C LEU A 13 -53.68 2.67 5.77
N PRO A 14 -53.71 2.29 4.48
CA PRO A 14 -52.96 1.17 3.97
C PRO A 14 -51.48 1.58 3.89
N PHE A 15 -50.72 1.30 4.95
CA PHE A 15 -49.26 1.44 4.92
C PHE A 15 -48.69 0.25 4.18
N ASP A 16 -48.19 0.49 2.97
CA ASP A 16 -47.57 -0.51 2.14
C ASP A 16 -46.07 -0.14 1.94
N PRO A 17 -45.14 -0.76 2.73
CA PRO A 17 -43.73 -0.55 2.55
C PRO A 17 -43.24 -0.92 1.14
N LEU A 18 -43.95 -1.83 0.43
CA LEU A 18 -43.54 -2.23 -0.92
C LEU A 18 -43.81 -1.14 -1.97
N ALA A 19 -44.64 -0.14 -1.64
CA ALA A 19 -44.84 1.02 -2.50
C ALA A 19 -43.55 1.90 -2.57
N ASP A 20 -42.86 2.03 -1.44
CA ASP A 20 -41.66 2.87 -1.30
C ASP A 20 -40.36 2.06 -1.35
N PHE A 21 -40.36 0.84 -0.78
CA PHE A 21 -39.22 -0.06 -0.75
C PHE A 21 -39.54 -1.36 -1.48
N ARG A 22 -38.65 -1.77 -2.40
CA ARG A 22 -38.71 -3.10 -3.01
C ARG A 22 -37.87 -4.08 -2.21
N PHE A 23 -38.30 -4.40 -1.00
CA PHE A 23 -37.62 -5.38 -0.15
C PHE A 23 -37.56 -6.74 -0.83
N LEU A 24 -36.47 -7.46 -0.57
CA LEU A 24 -36.23 -8.79 -1.13
C LEU A 24 -37.22 -9.79 -0.60
N THR A 25 -37.65 -10.69 -1.47
CA THR A 25 -38.47 -11.85 -1.09
C THR A 25 -37.63 -12.88 -0.34
N PRO A 26 -38.27 -13.81 0.42
CA PRO A 26 -37.54 -14.90 1.09
C PRO A 26 -36.67 -15.72 0.14
N GLU A 27 -37.10 -15.92 -1.09
CA GLU A 27 -36.37 -16.65 -2.13
C GLU A 27 -35.12 -15.88 -2.53
N GLU A 28 -35.20 -14.57 -2.70
CA GLU A 28 -34.05 -13.72 -3.08
C GLU A 28 -33.00 -13.64 -1.98
N TYR A 29 -33.42 -13.34 -0.73
CA TYR A 29 -32.43 -13.14 0.32
C TYR A 29 -31.89 -14.44 0.94
N SER A 30 -32.58 -15.58 0.79
CA SER A 30 -32.09 -16.86 1.34
C SER A 30 -30.72 -17.30 0.76
N ALA A 31 -30.40 -16.85 -0.44
CA ALA A 31 -29.12 -17.12 -1.08
C ALA A 31 -27.99 -16.18 -0.61
N CYS A 32 -28.30 -15.11 0.12
CA CYS A 32 -27.34 -14.13 0.56
C CYS A 32 -26.62 -14.56 1.85
N ASP A 33 -25.36 -14.19 2.00
CA ASP A 33 -24.57 -14.44 3.21
C ASP A 33 -25.16 -13.74 4.46
N SER A 34 -25.83 -12.61 4.29
CA SER A 34 -26.48 -11.85 5.36
C SER A 34 -27.96 -12.17 5.58
N ALA A 35 -28.47 -13.25 4.99
CA ALA A 35 -29.88 -13.62 5.02
C ALA A 35 -30.53 -13.55 6.41
N ARG A 36 -29.85 -14.09 7.45
CA ARG A 36 -30.36 -14.10 8.83
C ARG A 36 -30.46 -12.71 9.46
N GLU A 37 -29.49 -11.85 9.19
CA GLU A 37 -29.52 -10.47 9.67
C GLU A 37 -30.60 -9.68 8.96
N TYR A 38 -30.79 -9.88 7.66
CA TYR A 38 -31.82 -9.23 6.86
C TYR A 38 -33.23 -9.66 7.26
N GLU A 39 -33.49 -10.94 7.50
CA GLU A 39 -34.76 -11.43 8.03
C GLU A 39 -35.07 -10.78 9.38
N ARG A 40 -34.04 -10.66 10.25
CA ARG A 40 -34.17 -9.96 11.53
C ARG A 40 -34.48 -8.48 11.34
N PHE A 41 -33.79 -7.84 10.38
CA PHE A 41 -34.03 -6.46 10.01
C PHE A 41 -35.50 -6.26 9.58
N LEU A 42 -35.99 -7.04 8.64
CA LEU A 42 -37.40 -6.95 8.20
C LEU A 42 -38.40 -7.16 9.35
N THR A 43 -38.09 -8.08 10.26
CA THR A 43 -38.91 -8.35 11.44
C THR A 43 -38.92 -7.14 12.37
N CYS A 44 -37.78 -6.57 12.71
CA CYS A 44 -37.67 -5.39 13.57
C CYS A 44 -38.27 -4.16 12.92
N PHE A 45 -37.99 -3.94 11.62
CA PHE A 45 -38.54 -2.85 10.83
C PHE A 45 -40.08 -2.80 10.88
N ARG A 46 -40.72 -3.98 10.79
CA ARG A 46 -42.17 -4.10 10.86
C ARG A 46 -42.69 -3.99 12.30
N ARG A 47 -42.07 -4.69 13.25
CA ARG A 47 -42.56 -4.76 14.64
C ARG A 47 -42.42 -3.45 15.39
N GLU A 48 -41.42 -2.65 15.06
CA GLU A 48 -41.15 -1.39 15.73
C GLU A 48 -41.68 -0.19 14.95
N TYR A 49 -42.50 -0.44 13.94
CA TYR A 49 -43.21 0.60 13.16
C TYR A 49 -42.24 1.61 12.49
N ILE A 50 -41.07 1.16 12.05
CA ILE A 50 -40.04 2.05 11.48
C ILE A 50 -40.57 2.75 10.23
N TYR A 51 -41.27 2.03 9.33
CA TYR A 51 -41.84 2.62 8.13
C TYR A 51 -42.90 3.68 8.48
N GLU A 52 -43.78 3.37 9.42
CA GLU A 52 -44.80 4.28 9.88
C GLU A 52 -44.21 5.54 10.53
N LEU A 53 -43.14 5.38 11.32
CA LEU A 53 -42.39 6.50 11.88
C LEU A 53 -41.76 7.37 10.79
N MET A 54 -41.17 6.78 9.74
CA MET A 54 -40.64 7.52 8.60
C MET A 54 -41.73 8.33 7.88
N ARG A 55 -42.91 7.74 7.70
CA ARG A 55 -44.03 8.37 7.00
C ARG A 55 -44.67 9.48 7.82
N LEU A 56 -44.93 9.24 9.10
CA LEU A 56 -45.47 10.24 10.02
C LEU A 56 -44.41 11.28 10.46
N GLY A 57 -43.14 10.93 10.39
CA GLY A 57 -42.05 11.84 10.72
C GLY A 57 -42.06 13.15 9.92
N GLN A 58 -42.65 13.15 8.73
CA GLN A 58 -42.85 14.36 7.91
C GLN A 58 -43.77 15.39 8.57
N GLU A 59 -44.72 14.91 9.41
CA GLU A 59 -45.68 15.76 10.09
C GLU A 59 -45.18 16.21 11.47
N VAL A 60 -44.29 15.46 12.08
CA VAL A 60 -43.85 15.64 13.48
C VAL A 60 -42.44 16.18 13.61
N THR A 61 -41.55 15.99 12.60
CA THR A 61 -40.19 16.45 12.57
C THR A 61 -39.88 17.31 11.33
N PRO A 62 -38.91 18.22 11.38
CA PRO A 62 -38.55 18.99 10.20
C PRO A 62 -37.88 18.16 9.09
N PHE A 63 -37.73 16.85 9.29
CA PHE A 63 -37.01 15.95 8.37
C PHE A 63 -37.93 15.04 7.58
N ARG A 64 -37.90 15.13 6.25
CA ARG A 64 -38.62 14.22 5.34
C ARG A 64 -37.75 13.00 5.04
N THR A 65 -37.63 12.12 6.01
CA THR A 65 -36.65 11.01 5.96
C THR A 65 -37.06 9.91 4.97
N LEU A 66 -38.38 9.63 4.85
CA LEU A 66 -38.86 8.52 4.02
C LEU A 66 -38.45 8.66 2.54
N GLY A 67 -38.71 9.82 1.94
CA GLY A 67 -38.42 10.06 0.54
C GLY A 67 -36.89 9.90 0.25
N HIS A 68 -36.06 10.42 1.14
CA HIS A 68 -34.58 10.28 1.02
C HIS A 68 -34.18 8.81 1.15
N ILE A 69 -34.60 8.12 2.20
CA ILE A 69 -34.24 6.72 2.46
C ILE A 69 -34.72 5.81 1.33
N ALA A 70 -35.95 6.02 0.85
CA ALA A 70 -36.52 5.26 -0.28
C ALA A 70 -35.71 5.54 -1.58
N GLY A 71 -35.33 6.78 -1.84
CA GLY A 71 -34.50 7.16 -2.96
C GLY A 71 -33.10 6.52 -2.91
N VAL A 72 -32.44 6.54 -1.75
CA VAL A 72 -31.16 5.86 -1.51
C VAL A 72 -31.31 4.36 -1.72
N HIS A 73 -32.35 3.74 -1.13
CA HIS A 73 -32.59 2.31 -1.32
C HIS A 73 -32.82 1.95 -2.79
N TYR A 74 -33.55 2.78 -3.54
CA TYR A 74 -33.83 2.56 -4.96
C TYR A 74 -32.54 2.58 -5.79
N ILE A 75 -31.71 3.61 -5.63
CA ILE A 75 -30.43 3.73 -6.36
C ILE A 75 -29.50 2.58 -5.98
N ALA A 76 -29.34 2.31 -4.68
CA ALA A 76 -28.45 1.26 -4.19
C ALA A 76 -28.84 -0.13 -4.72
N MET A 77 -30.12 -0.45 -4.70
CA MET A 77 -30.64 -1.74 -5.20
C MET A 77 -30.58 -1.85 -6.72
N THR A 78 -30.78 -0.76 -7.46
CA THR A 78 -30.60 -0.74 -8.91
C THR A 78 -29.14 -1.03 -9.30
N ALA A 79 -28.21 -0.34 -8.65
CA ALA A 79 -26.79 -0.58 -8.85
C ALA A 79 -26.38 -2.02 -8.47
N ALA A 80 -26.83 -2.48 -7.29
CA ALA A 80 -26.48 -3.81 -6.78
C ALA A 80 -27.00 -4.95 -7.66
N ARG A 81 -28.23 -4.86 -8.14
CA ARG A 81 -28.82 -5.86 -9.04
C ARG A 81 -28.10 -5.87 -10.39
N GLY A 82 -27.82 -4.70 -10.95
CA GLY A 82 -27.05 -4.60 -12.21
C GLY A 82 -25.65 -5.17 -12.08
N LEU A 83 -24.94 -4.92 -10.97
CA LEU A 83 -23.63 -5.52 -10.68
C LEU A 83 -23.74 -7.05 -10.53
N GLN A 84 -24.76 -7.56 -9.84
CA GLN A 84 -24.98 -9.00 -9.70
C GLN A 84 -25.27 -9.67 -11.05
N GLU A 85 -26.09 -9.06 -11.89
CA GLU A 85 -26.37 -9.52 -13.27
C GLU A 85 -25.11 -9.54 -14.14
N ALA A 86 -24.20 -8.59 -13.91
CA ALA A 86 -22.89 -8.55 -14.56
C ALA A 86 -21.86 -9.54 -13.98
N GLY A 87 -22.25 -10.34 -12.98
CA GLY A 87 -21.39 -11.37 -12.38
C GLY A 87 -20.50 -10.91 -11.23
N VAL A 88 -20.72 -9.71 -10.69
CA VAL A 88 -20.04 -9.23 -9.50
C VAL A 88 -20.68 -9.85 -8.25
N ASP A 89 -19.87 -10.39 -7.35
CA ASP A 89 -20.35 -10.93 -6.06
C ASP A 89 -20.86 -9.79 -5.17
N VAL A 90 -22.17 -9.74 -4.96
CA VAL A 90 -22.87 -8.70 -4.18
C VAL A 90 -23.87 -9.32 -3.21
N ASP A 91 -23.83 -8.92 -1.94
CA ASP A 91 -24.84 -9.33 -0.95
C ASP A 91 -26.04 -8.37 -0.99
N LEU A 92 -27.05 -8.70 -1.79
CA LEU A 92 -28.27 -7.88 -1.96
C LEU A 92 -29.02 -7.64 -0.65
N ALA A 93 -29.04 -8.63 0.24
CA ALA A 93 -29.72 -8.52 1.52
C ALA A 93 -29.02 -7.51 2.44
N LEU A 94 -27.70 -7.49 2.40
CA LEU A 94 -26.86 -6.54 3.14
C LEU A 94 -27.12 -5.09 2.67
N ILE A 95 -27.11 -4.88 1.35
CA ILE A 95 -27.39 -3.56 0.78
C ILE A 95 -28.81 -3.10 1.08
N SER A 96 -29.81 -3.95 0.85
CA SER A 96 -31.20 -3.61 1.07
C SER A 96 -31.46 -3.20 2.52
N GLY A 97 -30.96 -3.99 3.49
CA GLY A 97 -31.05 -3.67 4.90
C GLY A 97 -30.33 -2.39 5.29
N ALA A 98 -29.10 -2.24 4.83
CA ALA A 98 -28.27 -1.06 5.14
C ALA A 98 -28.86 0.21 4.52
N ALA A 99 -29.29 0.19 3.27
CA ALA A 99 -29.88 1.34 2.60
C ALA A 99 -31.21 1.77 3.22
N ALA A 100 -32.04 0.81 3.67
CA ALA A 100 -33.30 1.13 4.36
C ALA A 100 -33.07 1.59 5.81
N ALA A 101 -31.88 1.32 6.40
CA ALA A 101 -31.59 1.65 7.80
C ALA A 101 -30.64 2.83 8.00
N HIS A 102 -29.94 3.30 6.98
CA HIS A 102 -28.79 4.21 7.15
C HIS A 102 -29.09 5.48 7.95
N ASP A 103 -30.31 5.99 7.83
CA ASP A 103 -30.75 7.25 8.42
C ASP A 103 -31.79 7.10 9.56
N ILE A 104 -32.08 5.86 9.97
CA ILE A 104 -33.11 5.66 11.05
C ILE A 104 -32.71 6.29 12.37
N GLY A 105 -31.44 6.46 12.61
CA GLY A 105 -30.89 7.15 13.78
C GLY A 105 -31.34 8.60 13.92
N LYS A 106 -31.85 9.24 12.85
CA LYS A 106 -32.46 10.57 12.92
C LYS A 106 -33.65 10.60 13.87
N PHE A 107 -34.39 9.49 13.97
CA PHE A 107 -35.51 9.35 14.91
C PHE A 107 -35.05 9.11 16.36
N GLY A 108 -33.83 8.71 16.58
CA GLY A 108 -33.25 8.54 17.91
C GLY A 108 -32.67 9.83 18.50
N CYS A 109 -32.42 10.85 17.68
CA CYS A 109 -31.86 12.11 18.14
C CYS A 109 -32.80 12.88 19.00
N ARG A 110 -32.29 13.46 20.09
CA ARG A 110 -33.09 14.23 21.07
C ARG A 110 -33.18 15.71 20.65
N PRO A 111 -34.17 16.45 21.15
CA PRO A 111 -34.26 17.89 20.91
C PRO A 111 -32.97 18.61 21.34
N GLY A 112 -32.40 19.41 20.44
CA GLY A 112 -31.16 20.13 20.70
C GLY A 112 -29.88 19.39 20.32
N GLU A 113 -29.95 18.13 19.97
CA GLU A 113 -28.80 17.37 19.48
C GLU A 113 -28.49 17.69 18.00
N ARG A 114 -27.21 17.50 17.63
CA ARG A 114 -26.72 17.74 16.26
C ARG A 114 -27.00 16.53 15.37
N VAL A 115 -28.23 16.46 14.83
CA VAL A 115 -28.73 15.36 14.01
C VAL A 115 -27.74 14.92 12.91
N PRO A 116 -27.10 15.81 12.12
CA PRO A 116 -26.18 15.41 11.06
C PRO A 116 -24.96 14.59 11.53
N TYR A 117 -24.68 14.61 12.84
CA TYR A 117 -23.52 13.94 13.43
C TYR A 117 -23.89 12.78 14.34
N LEU A 118 -25.05 12.90 15.04
CA LEU A 118 -25.46 11.91 16.04
C LEU A 118 -26.33 10.79 15.46
N HIS A 119 -26.94 10.96 14.27
CA HIS A 119 -27.75 9.91 13.69
C HIS A 119 -26.93 8.64 13.39
N TYR A 120 -25.63 8.74 13.09
CA TYR A 120 -24.75 7.58 12.93
C TYR A 120 -24.68 6.73 14.20
N TYR A 121 -24.54 7.38 15.36
CA TYR A 121 -24.52 6.70 16.65
C TYR A 121 -25.84 5.96 16.90
N TYR A 122 -26.98 6.63 16.74
CA TYR A 122 -28.27 6.04 17.00
C TYR A 122 -28.65 4.95 15.98
N THR A 123 -28.23 5.07 14.72
CA THR A 123 -28.37 4.00 13.71
C THR A 123 -27.60 2.76 14.15
N ASP A 124 -26.34 2.93 14.54
CA ASP A 124 -25.49 1.85 15.00
C ASP A 124 -26.06 1.16 16.25
N GLN A 125 -26.45 1.94 17.26
CA GLN A 125 -27.05 1.39 18.48
C GLN A 125 -28.30 0.58 18.19
N TRP A 126 -29.22 1.09 17.39
CA TRP A 126 -30.46 0.40 17.03
C TRP A 126 -30.21 -0.95 16.37
N LEU A 127 -29.22 -1.00 15.46
CA LEU A 127 -28.88 -2.23 14.73
C LEU A 127 -28.09 -3.22 15.61
N LEU A 128 -27.08 -2.76 16.36
CA LEU A 128 -26.25 -3.62 17.21
C LEU A 128 -27.05 -4.24 18.36
N GLU A 129 -27.91 -3.49 19.02
CA GLU A 129 -28.80 -4.01 20.09
C GLU A 129 -29.69 -5.15 19.61
N ARG A 130 -29.95 -5.21 18.30
CA ARG A 130 -30.77 -6.25 17.65
C ARG A 130 -29.94 -7.33 16.97
N GLY A 131 -28.61 -7.30 17.16
CA GLY A 131 -27.66 -8.30 16.63
C GLY A 131 -27.53 -8.28 15.10
N MET A 132 -27.54 -7.08 14.51
CA MET A 132 -27.38 -6.87 13.06
C MET A 132 -26.05 -6.17 12.78
N GLU A 133 -24.94 -6.85 13.07
CA GLU A 133 -23.58 -6.27 13.04
C GLU A 133 -23.14 -5.89 11.63
N ARG A 134 -23.40 -6.73 10.62
CA ARG A 134 -22.96 -6.46 9.24
C ARG A 134 -23.77 -5.34 8.61
N ILE A 135 -25.09 -5.34 8.81
CA ILE A 135 -25.98 -4.25 8.35
C ILE A 135 -25.59 -2.95 9.06
N SER A 136 -25.31 -3.00 10.38
CA SER A 136 -24.88 -1.83 11.15
C SER A 136 -23.58 -1.25 10.61
N HIS A 137 -22.60 -2.11 10.33
CA HIS A 137 -21.30 -1.68 9.80
C HIS A 137 -21.46 -0.83 8.53
N ILE A 138 -22.32 -1.23 7.60
CA ILE A 138 -22.54 -0.49 6.36
C ILE A 138 -23.44 0.72 6.59
N ALA A 139 -24.57 0.53 7.27
CA ALA A 139 -25.55 1.58 7.49
C ALA A 139 -25.02 2.77 8.31
N ALA A 140 -24.30 2.49 9.41
CA ALA A 140 -23.71 3.53 10.25
C ALA A 140 -22.53 4.26 9.59
N ASN A 141 -22.01 3.73 8.51
CA ASN A 141 -20.80 4.20 7.86
C ASN A 141 -21.05 4.68 6.41
N HIS A 142 -22.25 5.14 6.13
CA HIS A 142 -22.68 5.59 4.82
C HIS A 142 -22.18 7.00 4.44
N SER A 143 -21.45 7.68 5.32
CA SER A 143 -20.97 9.03 5.02
C SER A 143 -19.75 9.01 4.10
N THR A 144 -19.54 10.12 3.42
CA THR A 144 -18.38 10.31 2.54
C THR A 144 -17.03 10.22 3.27
N TRP A 145 -17.04 10.26 4.61
CA TRP A 145 -15.85 10.07 5.43
C TRP A 145 -15.26 8.67 5.34
N ASP A 146 -16.08 7.69 5.01
CA ASP A 146 -15.68 6.29 4.93
C ASP A 146 -14.80 6.02 3.70
N LEU A 147 -14.93 6.85 2.67
CA LEU A 147 -14.07 6.80 1.49
C LEU A 147 -12.63 7.26 1.75
N GLU A 148 -12.33 7.78 2.92
CA GLU A 148 -10.95 7.97 3.38
C GLU A 148 -10.28 6.65 3.75
N LEU A 149 -11.06 5.65 4.08
CA LEU A 149 -10.61 4.28 4.18
C LEU A 149 -10.59 3.73 2.75
N GLU A 150 -9.43 3.58 2.18
CA GLU A 150 -9.25 3.29 0.75
C GLU A 150 -9.90 2.01 0.24
N SER A 151 -10.34 1.17 1.14
CA SER A 151 -10.84 -0.17 0.83
C SER A 151 -12.22 -0.36 1.41
N LEU A 152 -13.24 -0.22 0.57
CA LEU A 152 -14.64 -0.44 0.92
C LEU A 152 -15.20 -1.64 0.15
N SER A 153 -16.16 -2.35 0.76
CA SER A 153 -16.93 -3.38 0.04
C SER A 153 -17.79 -2.75 -1.04
N VAL A 154 -18.19 -3.56 -2.01
CA VAL A 154 -19.11 -3.11 -3.06
C VAL A 154 -20.45 -2.66 -2.46
N GLU A 155 -20.88 -3.28 -1.37
CA GLU A 155 -22.08 -2.92 -0.64
C GLU A 155 -21.97 -1.52 -0.02
N SER A 156 -20.85 -1.20 0.60
CA SER A 156 -20.58 0.15 1.11
C SER A 156 -20.52 1.18 0.00
N LEU A 157 -19.85 0.86 -1.11
CA LEU A 157 -19.78 1.75 -2.28
C LEU A 157 -21.14 2.03 -2.88
N CYS A 158 -22.00 1.01 -3.03
CA CYS A 158 -23.37 1.17 -3.53
C CYS A 158 -24.19 2.09 -2.60
N LEU A 159 -24.08 1.93 -1.28
CA LEU A 159 -24.82 2.77 -0.34
C LEU A 159 -24.34 4.22 -0.37
N ILE A 160 -23.00 4.44 -0.29
CA ILE A 160 -22.43 5.78 -0.29
C ILE A 160 -22.72 6.50 -1.62
N TYR A 161 -22.59 5.79 -2.75
CA TYR A 161 -22.95 6.29 -4.08
C TYR A 161 -24.42 6.71 -4.15
N ALA A 162 -25.32 5.88 -3.61
CA ALA A 162 -26.75 6.15 -3.60
C ALA A 162 -27.11 7.34 -2.70
N ASP A 163 -26.54 7.39 -1.48
CA ASP A 163 -26.76 8.53 -0.58
C ASP A 163 -26.18 9.83 -1.17
N PHE A 164 -25.04 9.75 -1.85
CA PHE A 164 -24.46 10.91 -2.51
C PHE A 164 -25.39 11.50 -3.59
N ARG A 165 -26.16 10.66 -4.30
CA ARG A 165 -27.03 11.05 -5.41
C ARG A 165 -28.46 11.41 -4.99
N SER A 166 -28.96 10.88 -3.87
CA SER A 166 -30.30 11.17 -3.37
C SER A 166 -30.27 12.41 -2.48
N LYS A 167 -30.87 13.51 -2.91
CA LYS A 167 -30.89 14.77 -2.16
C LYS A 167 -32.30 15.33 -2.08
N GLN A 168 -32.53 16.14 -1.08
CA GLN A 168 -33.76 16.91 -0.94
C GLN A 168 -33.58 18.30 -1.52
N ASP A 169 -34.53 18.69 -2.32
CA ASP A 169 -34.64 20.03 -2.87
C ASP A 169 -35.90 20.72 -2.36
N ARG A 170 -35.88 22.03 -2.25
CA ARG A 170 -37.00 22.85 -1.82
C ARG A 170 -37.52 23.65 -2.99
N ASP A 171 -38.82 23.54 -3.26
CA ASP A 171 -39.49 24.40 -4.20
C ASP A 171 -39.64 25.85 -3.65
N ALA A 172 -40.12 26.75 -4.50
CA ALA A 172 -40.35 28.14 -4.13
C ALA A 172 -41.40 28.33 -3.00
N ASP A 173 -42.25 27.34 -2.80
CA ASP A 173 -43.30 27.32 -1.76
C ASP A 173 -42.79 26.67 -0.47
N GLY A 174 -41.56 26.23 -0.44
CA GLY A 174 -40.89 25.61 0.74
C GLY A 174 -41.18 24.11 0.89
N ASN A 175 -41.85 23.48 -0.09
CA ASN A 175 -42.06 22.04 -0.06
C ASN A 175 -40.77 21.31 -0.44
N GLU A 176 -40.42 20.33 0.35
CA GLU A 176 -39.27 19.46 0.07
C GLU A 176 -39.67 18.29 -0.84
N THR A 177 -38.93 18.10 -1.92
CA THR A 177 -39.06 16.95 -2.81
C THR A 177 -37.73 16.20 -2.85
N THR A 178 -37.79 14.88 -2.94
CA THR A 178 -36.57 14.09 -3.14
C THR A 178 -36.22 14.06 -4.60
N VAL A 179 -34.99 14.46 -4.92
CA VAL A 179 -34.45 14.47 -6.29
C VAL A 179 -33.27 13.50 -6.36
N LEU A 180 -33.30 12.65 -7.38
CA LEU A 180 -32.21 11.73 -7.69
C LEU A 180 -31.30 12.38 -8.75
N TYR A 181 -30.19 12.95 -8.29
CA TYR A 181 -29.27 13.67 -9.18
C TYR A 181 -28.29 12.72 -9.88
N PRO A 182 -27.88 13.02 -11.12
CA PRO A 182 -26.61 12.51 -11.65
C PRO A 182 -25.45 12.88 -10.73
N LEU A 183 -24.39 12.08 -10.75
CA LEU A 183 -23.28 12.19 -9.79
C LEU A 183 -22.61 13.58 -9.80
N ASP A 184 -22.34 14.11 -10.98
CA ASP A 184 -21.72 15.42 -11.18
C ASP A 184 -22.59 16.58 -10.68
N GLN A 185 -23.90 16.52 -10.92
CA GLN A 185 -24.84 17.51 -10.42
C GLN A 185 -24.98 17.42 -8.89
N SER A 186 -25.02 16.21 -8.35
CA SER A 186 -25.06 15.99 -6.90
C SER A 186 -23.82 16.59 -6.20
N PHE A 187 -22.65 16.46 -6.80
CA PHE A 187 -21.42 17.06 -6.28
C PHE A 187 -21.53 18.59 -6.19
N GLN A 188 -22.06 19.25 -7.20
CA GLN A 188 -22.27 20.70 -7.19
C GLN A 188 -23.30 21.12 -6.14
N VAL A 189 -24.40 20.36 -6.00
CA VAL A 189 -25.41 20.59 -4.97
C VAL A 189 -24.82 20.47 -3.56
N ILE A 190 -23.97 19.47 -3.31
CA ILE A 190 -23.30 19.29 -2.02
C ILE A 190 -22.37 20.47 -1.73
N LEU A 191 -21.53 20.85 -2.67
CA LEU A 191 -20.61 22.00 -2.49
C LEU A 191 -21.37 23.30 -2.20
N SER A 192 -22.54 23.53 -2.83
CA SER A 192 -23.36 24.72 -2.61
C SER A 192 -24.02 24.77 -1.23
N LYS A 193 -24.29 23.60 -0.62
CA LYS A 193 -24.96 23.46 0.70
C LYS A 193 -23.99 23.46 1.88
N LEU A 194 -22.67 23.37 1.62
CA LEU A 194 -21.66 23.32 2.68
C LEU A 194 -21.31 24.71 3.16
N ASP A 195 -21.59 24.99 4.44
CA ASP A 195 -21.10 26.19 5.12
C ASP A 195 -19.59 26.06 5.41
N ASN A 196 -18.85 27.15 5.24
CA ASN A 196 -17.42 27.25 5.55
C ASN A 196 -16.56 26.14 4.92
N VAL A 197 -16.60 26.04 3.60
CA VAL A 197 -15.74 25.11 2.83
C VAL A 197 -14.33 25.69 2.77
N ASP A 198 -13.46 25.25 3.70
CA ASP A 198 -12.03 25.48 3.59
C ASP A 198 -11.40 24.58 2.49
N SER A 199 -10.14 24.82 2.17
CA SER A 199 -9.41 24.07 1.14
C SER A 199 -9.28 22.58 1.46
N ILE A 200 -9.16 22.23 2.73
CA ILE A 200 -9.01 20.84 3.21
C ILE A 200 -10.33 20.07 2.99
N LYS A 201 -11.44 20.69 3.38
CA LYS A 201 -12.79 20.12 3.23
C LYS A 201 -13.14 19.94 1.75
N ARG A 202 -12.85 20.96 0.93
CA ARG A 202 -13.07 20.92 -0.51
C ARG A 202 -12.28 19.79 -1.17
N ARG A 203 -10.97 19.70 -0.88
CA ARG A 203 -10.09 18.64 -1.40
C ARG A 203 -10.60 17.24 -1.04
N ARG A 204 -11.15 17.07 0.16
CA ARG A 204 -11.75 15.82 0.61
C ARG A 204 -12.97 15.44 -0.22
N TYR A 205 -13.89 16.37 -0.47
CA TYR A 205 -15.06 16.11 -1.31
C TYR A 205 -14.68 15.84 -2.78
N GLU A 206 -13.67 16.51 -3.30
CA GLU A 206 -13.12 16.25 -4.64
C GLU A 206 -12.55 14.83 -4.74
N PHE A 207 -11.84 14.37 -3.71
CA PHE A 207 -11.32 13.01 -3.64
C PHE A 207 -12.44 11.96 -3.58
N VAL A 208 -13.46 12.18 -2.76
CA VAL A 208 -14.64 11.32 -2.66
C VAL A 208 -15.37 11.26 -4.00
N TYR A 209 -15.59 12.41 -4.61
CA TYR A 209 -16.24 12.50 -5.92
C TYR A 209 -15.46 11.70 -6.98
N GLY A 210 -14.15 11.85 -7.04
CA GLY A 210 -13.30 11.09 -7.96
C GLY A 210 -13.44 9.58 -7.78
N LYS A 211 -13.46 9.09 -6.54
CA LYS A 211 -13.66 7.65 -6.26
C LYS A 211 -15.05 7.14 -6.62
N LEU A 212 -16.10 7.93 -6.36
CA LEU A 212 -17.45 7.57 -6.76
C LEU A 212 -17.62 7.61 -8.28
N HIS A 213 -16.91 8.51 -8.95
CA HIS A 213 -16.87 8.58 -10.40
C HIS A 213 -16.19 7.33 -11.00
N ASP A 214 -15.03 6.93 -10.48
CA ASP A 214 -14.35 5.68 -10.89
C ASP A 214 -15.26 4.46 -10.68
N PHE A 215 -16.04 4.41 -9.60
CA PHE A 215 -17.01 3.35 -9.34
C PHE A 215 -18.22 3.42 -10.30
N GLU A 216 -18.72 4.61 -10.63
CA GLU A 216 -19.78 4.80 -11.63
C GLU A 216 -19.33 4.36 -13.01
N ASP A 217 -18.09 4.72 -13.42
CA ASP A 217 -17.51 4.29 -14.70
C ASP A 217 -17.31 2.76 -14.75
N TYR A 218 -16.90 2.15 -13.63
CA TYR A 218 -16.87 0.69 -13.52
C TYR A 218 -18.25 0.06 -13.71
N MET A 219 -19.28 0.56 -13.05
CA MET A 219 -20.66 0.10 -13.25
C MET A 219 -21.13 0.30 -14.68
N ARG A 220 -20.84 1.45 -15.28
CA ARG A 220 -21.22 1.76 -16.67
C ARG A 220 -20.49 0.84 -17.65
N SER A 221 -19.22 0.51 -17.42
CA SER A 221 -18.46 -0.43 -18.25
C SER A 221 -19.06 -1.84 -18.25
N LEU A 222 -19.74 -2.23 -17.18
CA LEU A 222 -20.43 -3.49 -17.03
C LEU A 222 -21.88 -3.47 -17.57
N GLY A 223 -22.39 -2.32 -18.03
CA GLY A 223 -23.76 -2.15 -18.51
C GLY A 223 -24.79 -1.96 -17.42
N VAL A 224 -24.41 -1.52 -16.22
CA VAL A 224 -25.32 -1.18 -15.14
C VAL A 224 -26.04 0.13 -15.45
N ASP A 225 -27.34 0.21 -15.17
CA ASP A 225 -28.17 1.43 -15.38
C ASP A 225 -27.87 2.52 -14.34
N VAL A 226 -26.75 3.19 -14.50
CA VAL A 226 -26.32 4.29 -13.63
C VAL A 226 -27.18 5.55 -13.81
N ASP A 227 -27.84 5.71 -14.98
CA ASP A 227 -28.69 6.86 -15.28
C ASP A 227 -30.14 6.68 -14.81
N LEU A 228 -30.46 5.54 -14.23
CA LEU A 228 -31.80 5.17 -13.75
C LEU A 228 -32.88 5.27 -14.82
N SER A 229 -32.49 5.03 -16.06
CA SER A 229 -33.36 5.18 -17.26
C SER A 229 -34.29 4.00 -17.46
N GLY A 230 -34.04 2.87 -16.80
CA GLY A 230 -34.67 1.59 -17.07
C GLY A 230 -34.19 0.92 -18.37
N HIS A 231 -33.24 1.55 -19.07
CA HIS A 231 -32.64 1.07 -20.31
C HIS A 231 -31.12 1.20 -20.22
N PRO A 232 -30.42 0.25 -19.57
CA PRO A 232 -28.98 0.30 -19.41
C PRO A 232 -28.28 0.31 -20.79
N ALA A 233 -27.18 1.03 -20.87
CA ALA A 233 -26.32 0.96 -22.04
C ALA A 233 -25.69 -0.45 -22.13
N PRO A 234 -25.40 -0.95 -23.32
CA PRO A 234 -24.68 -2.22 -23.43
C PRO A 234 -23.30 -2.11 -22.74
N PRO A 235 -22.77 -3.22 -22.22
CA PRO A 235 -21.43 -3.24 -21.65
C PRO A 235 -20.40 -2.68 -22.63
N ALA A 236 -19.36 -2.03 -22.11
CA ALA A 236 -18.27 -1.55 -22.94
C ALA A 236 -17.65 -2.71 -23.73
N PRO A 237 -17.35 -2.53 -25.03
CA PRO A 237 -16.71 -3.57 -25.82
C PRO A 237 -15.33 -3.91 -25.21
N ASP A 238 -15.03 -5.20 -25.12
CA ASP A 238 -13.70 -5.67 -24.72
C ASP A 238 -12.71 -5.29 -25.82
N LYS A 239 -11.85 -4.31 -25.50
CA LYS A 239 -10.84 -3.80 -26.42
C LYS A 239 -9.46 -4.24 -25.93
N ASP A 240 -8.68 -4.84 -26.81
CA ASP A 240 -7.32 -5.26 -26.48
C ASP A 240 -6.48 -4.05 -26.00
N PRO A 241 -5.80 -4.17 -24.84
CA PRO A 241 -4.99 -3.09 -24.27
C PRO A 241 -3.94 -2.51 -25.24
N ALA A 242 -3.42 -3.31 -26.16
CA ALA A 242 -2.45 -2.85 -27.16
C ALA A 242 -3.04 -1.81 -28.15
N LEU A 243 -4.35 -1.84 -28.37
CA LEU A 243 -5.06 -0.94 -29.28
C LEU A 243 -5.78 0.22 -28.58
N MET A 244 -5.75 0.29 -27.26
CA MET A 244 -6.35 1.38 -26.49
C MET A 244 -5.60 2.69 -26.71
N GLY A 245 -6.35 3.80 -26.81
CA GLY A 245 -5.78 5.14 -26.74
C GLY A 245 -5.27 5.48 -25.35
N PRO A 246 -4.60 6.63 -25.17
CA PRO A 246 -4.03 6.99 -23.86
C PRO A 246 -5.08 7.07 -22.75
N ASP A 247 -6.17 7.78 -22.97
CA ASP A 247 -7.22 7.97 -21.97
C ASP A 247 -7.92 6.64 -21.66
N GLU A 248 -8.23 5.84 -22.70
CA GLU A 248 -8.78 4.49 -22.55
C GLU A 248 -7.85 3.57 -21.73
N THR A 249 -6.55 3.71 -21.90
CA THR A 249 -5.56 2.90 -21.13
C THR A 249 -5.54 3.28 -19.64
N VAL A 250 -5.59 4.58 -19.34
CA VAL A 250 -5.64 5.05 -17.95
C VAL A 250 -6.95 4.65 -17.28
N GLU A 251 -8.06 4.76 -18.01
CA GLU A 251 -9.37 4.27 -17.59
C GLU A 251 -9.34 2.76 -17.36
N GLY A 252 -8.78 1.98 -18.29
CA GLY A 252 -8.60 0.54 -18.15
C GLY A 252 -7.80 0.14 -16.92
N LEU A 253 -6.72 0.85 -16.57
CA LEU A 253 -5.98 0.65 -15.32
C LEU A 253 -6.84 0.95 -14.08
N THR A 254 -7.63 2.02 -14.13
CA THR A 254 -8.55 2.40 -13.05
C THR A 254 -9.65 1.35 -12.86
N LEU A 255 -10.33 0.96 -13.94
CA LEU A 255 -11.40 -0.05 -13.90
C LEU A 255 -10.88 -1.41 -13.41
N LEU A 256 -9.70 -1.82 -13.87
CA LEU A 256 -9.05 -3.06 -13.42
C LEU A 256 -8.71 -3.00 -11.93
N SER A 257 -8.28 -1.84 -11.43
CA SER A 257 -8.02 -1.64 -10.00
C SER A 257 -9.30 -1.71 -9.17
N VAL A 258 -10.37 -1.06 -9.62
CA VAL A 258 -11.68 -1.09 -8.95
C VAL A 258 -12.22 -2.52 -8.88
N ASP A 259 -12.18 -3.27 -10.01
CA ASP A 259 -12.60 -4.67 -10.05
C ASP A 259 -11.83 -5.55 -9.04
N HIS A 260 -10.50 -5.43 -9.04
CA HIS A 260 -9.67 -6.20 -8.12
C HIS A 260 -9.92 -5.83 -6.66
N SER A 261 -10.13 -4.56 -6.36
CA SER A 261 -10.45 -4.09 -5.01
C SER A 261 -11.80 -4.64 -4.54
N ILE A 262 -12.83 -4.61 -5.38
CA ILE A 262 -14.16 -5.16 -5.07
C ILE A 262 -14.07 -6.66 -4.76
N ARG A 263 -13.41 -7.44 -5.62
CA ARG A 263 -13.21 -8.89 -5.40
C ARG A 263 -12.44 -9.19 -4.12
N LEU A 264 -11.39 -8.42 -3.86
CA LEU A 264 -10.60 -8.58 -2.64
C LEU A 264 -11.43 -8.29 -1.39
N MET A 265 -12.20 -7.19 -1.40
CA MET A 265 -13.06 -6.83 -0.27
C MET A 265 -14.15 -7.87 -0.04
N HIS A 266 -14.72 -8.44 -1.10
CA HIS A 266 -15.66 -9.56 -0.97
C HIS A 266 -15.02 -10.79 -0.29
N MET A 267 -13.76 -11.11 -0.64
CA MET A 267 -13.01 -12.20 0.03
C MET A 267 -12.73 -11.91 1.50
N LEU A 268 -12.44 -10.67 1.86
CA LEU A 268 -12.15 -10.25 3.23
C LEU A 268 -13.40 -10.08 4.09
N SER A 269 -14.54 -9.67 3.51
CA SER A 269 -15.81 -9.47 4.23
C SER A 269 -16.43 -10.76 4.71
N ASN A 270 -16.21 -11.86 3.98
CA ASN A 270 -16.78 -13.16 4.30
C ASN A 270 -15.94 -13.85 5.40
N GLU A 271 -16.54 -14.09 6.56
CA GLU A 271 -15.83 -14.70 7.71
C GLU A 271 -15.23 -16.08 7.39
N ARG A 272 -15.92 -16.89 6.57
CA ARG A 272 -15.39 -18.20 6.16
C ARG A 272 -14.18 -18.04 5.24
N LYS A 273 -14.27 -17.17 4.23
CA LYS A 273 -13.17 -16.90 3.31
C LYS A 273 -11.98 -16.30 4.06
N PHE A 274 -12.22 -15.36 4.97
CA PHE A 274 -11.18 -14.79 5.82
C PHE A 274 -10.52 -15.84 6.72
N GLY A 275 -11.31 -16.70 7.36
CA GLY A 275 -10.80 -17.84 8.14
C GLY A 275 -9.90 -18.74 7.30
N ASN A 276 -10.28 -19.04 6.06
CA ASN A 276 -9.46 -19.82 5.14
C ASN A 276 -8.14 -19.11 4.78
N ILE A 277 -8.15 -17.78 4.63
CA ILE A 277 -6.92 -16.98 4.42
C ILE A 277 -5.97 -17.10 5.62
N ILE A 278 -6.47 -16.98 6.84
CA ILE A 278 -5.68 -17.17 8.08
C ILE A 278 -5.10 -18.59 8.14
N GLU A 279 -5.89 -19.64 7.87
CA GLU A 279 -5.42 -21.03 7.90
C GLU A 279 -4.41 -21.32 6.77
N ALA A 280 -4.61 -20.77 5.57
CA ALA A 280 -3.65 -20.86 4.49
C ALA A 280 -2.31 -20.18 4.88
N ALA A 281 -2.39 -19.00 5.48
CA ALA A 281 -1.21 -18.30 5.99
C ALA A 281 -0.50 -19.08 7.10
N ARG A 282 -1.26 -19.70 8.02
CA ARG A 282 -0.73 -20.52 9.14
C ARG A 282 -0.08 -21.81 8.65
N SER A 283 -0.63 -22.42 7.60
CA SER A 283 -0.15 -23.70 7.04
C SER A 283 1.01 -23.54 6.06
N THR A 284 1.25 -22.35 5.54
CA THR A 284 2.33 -22.14 4.56
C THR A 284 3.70 -22.31 5.22
N LYS A 285 4.56 -23.10 4.55
CA LYS A 285 5.97 -23.26 4.96
C LYS A 285 6.89 -22.26 4.27
N ASP A 286 6.43 -21.66 3.20
CA ASP A 286 7.17 -20.65 2.46
C ASP A 286 6.95 -19.27 3.12
N TRP A 287 8.01 -18.76 3.75
CA TRP A 287 7.97 -17.47 4.40
C TRP A 287 7.71 -16.30 3.44
N LYS A 288 8.01 -16.44 2.12
CA LYS A 288 7.67 -15.41 1.11
C LYS A 288 6.15 -15.33 0.93
N GLN A 289 5.49 -16.48 0.84
CA GLN A 289 4.03 -16.53 0.80
C GLN A 289 3.41 -15.98 2.10
N LEU A 290 4.00 -16.34 3.25
CA LEU A 290 3.55 -15.79 4.53
C LEU A 290 3.66 -14.27 4.58
N ARG A 291 4.75 -13.71 4.07
CA ARG A 291 4.93 -12.26 3.95
C ARG A 291 3.83 -11.62 3.09
N ALA A 292 3.43 -12.28 2.00
CA ALA A 292 2.34 -11.79 1.16
C ALA A 292 1.02 -11.67 1.91
N TYR A 293 0.68 -12.67 2.74
CA TYR A 293 -0.50 -12.57 3.59
C TYR A 293 -0.40 -11.43 4.60
N LEU A 294 0.79 -11.19 5.16
CA LEU A 294 1.00 -10.08 6.07
C LEU A 294 0.86 -8.72 5.35
N ASP A 295 1.31 -8.62 4.11
CA ASP A 295 1.13 -7.41 3.27
C ASP A 295 -0.37 -7.15 3.02
N VAL A 296 -1.19 -8.20 2.79
CA VAL A 296 -2.65 -8.07 2.68
C VAL A 296 -3.25 -7.55 4.00
N PHE A 297 -2.86 -8.09 5.14
CA PHE A 297 -3.35 -7.57 6.42
C PHE A 297 -2.90 -6.13 6.66
N GLN A 298 -1.71 -5.77 6.26
CA GLN A 298 -1.21 -4.40 6.40
C GLN A 298 -2.02 -3.40 5.57
N GLU A 299 -2.37 -3.75 4.34
CA GLU A 299 -3.09 -2.88 3.42
C GLU A 299 -4.57 -2.76 3.79
N TYR A 300 -5.20 -3.85 4.19
CA TYR A 300 -6.66 -3.95 4.26
C TYR A 300 -7.25 -4.19 5.66
N PHE A 301 -6.46 -4.14 6.74
CA PHE A 301 -6.96 -4.44 8.08
C PHE A 301 -8.06 -3.49 8.56
N THR A 302 -8.10 -2.27 8.07
CA THR A 302 -9.13 -1.28 8.43
C THR A 302 -10.53 -1.74 8.02
N TYR A 303 -10.61 -2.52 6.95
CA TYR A 303 -11.84 -3.13 6.45
C TYR A 303 -12.35 -4.28 7.33
N LEU A 304 -11.46 -4.96 8.05
CA LEU A 304 -11.81 -6.13 8.85
C LEU A 304 -12.77 -5.78 10.00
N SER A 305 -13.73 -6.67 10.27
CA SER A 305 -14.60 -6.56 11.44
C SER A 305 -13.79 -6.67 12.75
N VAL A 306 -14.39 -6.26 13.86
CA VAL A 306 -13.78 -6.40 15.20
C VAL A 306 -13.34 -7.84 15.46
N ARG A 307 -14.17 -8.81 15.10
CA ARG A 307 -13.88 -10.24 15.24
C ARG A 307 -12.68 -10.66 14.38
N GLN A 308 -12.66 -10.24 13.12
CA GLN A 308 -11.58 -10.55 12.20
C GLN A 308 -10.26 -9.89 12.63
N LYS A 309 -10.29 -8.63 13.11
CA LYS A 309 -9.10 -7.96 13.68
C LYS A 309 -8.56 -8.72 14.89
N THR A 310 -9.44 -9.22 15.77
CA THR A 310 -9.02 -10.01 16.93
C THR A 310 -8.39 -11.35 16.50
N GLN A 311 -8.94 -12.02 15.50
CA GLN A 311 -8.36 -13.24 14.92
C GLN A 311 -6.99 -12.95 14.28
N ALA A 312 -6.89 -11.86 13.51
CA ALA A 312 -5.63 -11.43 12.91
C ALA A 312 -4.56 -11.12 13.98
N LEU A 313 -4.91 -10.39 15.05
CA LEU A 313 -3.99 -10.11 16.15
C LEU A 313 -3.49 -11.39 16.82
N SER A 314 -4.36 -12.37 17.05
CA SER A 314 -3.97 -13.68 17.62
C SER A 314 -2.97 -14.39 16.70
N PHE A 315 -3.26 -14.46 15.41
CA PHE A 315 -2.37 -15.05 14.41
C PHE A 315 -1.02 -14.32 14.34
N LEU A 316 -1.04 -12.99 14.32
CA LEU A 316 0.18 -12.19 14.29
C LEU A 316 1.06 -12.40 15.52
N TYR A 317 0.45 -12.58 16.70
CA TYR A 317 1.20 -12.90 17.91
C TYR A 317 1.89 -14.27 17.81
N GLU A 318 1.25 -15.28 17.24
CA GLU A 318 1.87 -16.58 16.95
C GLU A 318 3.14 -16.44 16.09
N LEU A 319 3.16 -15.46 15.18
CA LEU A 319 4.29 -15.21 14.30
C LEU A 319 5.48 -14.49 14.99
N LEU A 320 5.33 -13.97 16.18
CA LEU A 320 6.45 -13.34 16.90
C LEU A 320 7.57 -14.32 17.26
N VAL A 321 7.31 -15.62 17.20
CA VAL A 321 8.32 -16.69 17.38
C VAL A 321 8.80 -17.31 16.07
N HIS A 322 8.35 -16.80 14.91
CA HIS A 322 8.73 -17.33 13.62
C HIS A 322 10.24 -17.29 13.42
N ARG A 323 10.80 -18.31 12.74
CA ARG A 323 12.25 -18.42 12.50
C ARG A 323 12.83 -17.21 11.73
N GLU A 324 12.06 -16.67 10.75
CA GLU A 324 12.48 -15.52 9.95
C GLU A 324 12.24 -14.19 10.67
N GLY A 325 13.31 -13.40 10.83
CA GLY A 325 13.25 -12.12 11.52
C GLY A 325 12.34 -11.08 10.87
N ASP A 326 12.21 -11.11 9.55
CA ASP A 326 11.33 -10.18 8.83
C ASP A 326 9.86 -10.44 9.14
N ILE A 327 9.47 -11.71 9.19
CA ILE A 327 8.10 -12.09 9.56
C ILE A 327 7.79 -11.60 10.97
N ARG A 328 8.70 -11.80 11.93
CA ARG A 328 8.52 -11.30 13.31
C ARG A 328 8.36 -9.77 13.33
N ARG A 329 9.19 -9.05 12.58
CA ARG A 329 9.13 -7.58 12.52
C ARG A 329 7.83 -7.07 11.92
N GLN A 330 7.42 -7.65 10.79
CA GLN A 330 6.18 -7.27 10.11
C GLN A 330 4.96 -7.58 10.99
N ALA A 331 4.91 -8.76 11.59
CA ALA A 331 3.86 -9.13 12.54
C ALA A 331 3.79 -8.17 13.72
N ALA A 332 4.95 -7.80 14.32
CA ALA A 332 5.01 -6.83 15.41
C ALA A 332 4.51 -5.44 14.99
N ALA A 333 4.92 -4.96 13.83
CA ALA A 333 4.45 -3.69 13.30
C ALA A 333 2.93 -3.70 13.06
N LEU A 334 2.40 -4.80 12.52
CA LEU A 334 0.96 -4.96 12.31
C LEU A 334 0.18 -5.02 13.62
N ILE A 335 0.68 -5.68 14.65
CA ILE A 335 0.04 -5.67 15.98
C ILE A 335 -0.11 -4.22 16.48
N GLY A 336 0.96 -3.43 16.44
CA GLY A 336 0.90 -2.02 16.85
C GLY A 336 -0.06 -1.20 16.01
N GLN A 337 -0.05 -1.38 14.71
CA GLN A 337 -0.92 -0.68 13.76
C GLN A 337 -2.39 -1.04 13.96
N ILE A 338 -2.73 -2.33 14.08
CA ILE A 338 -4.11 -2.79 14.27
C ILE A 338 -4.64 -2.31 15.62
N ILE A 339 -3.86 -2.40 16.70
CA ILE A 339 -4.29 -1.92 18.02
C ILE A 339 -4.53 -0.41 18.00
N ALA A 340 -3.59 0.36 17.44
CA ALA A 340 -3.71 1.82 17.37
C ALA A 340 -4.94 2.30 16.59
N ARG A 341 -5.33 1.53 15.58
CA ARG A 341 -6.45 1.83 14.69
C ARG A 341 -7.60 0.82 14.82
N PHE A 342 -7.68 0.12 15.92
CA PHE A 342 -8.67 -0.95 16.12
C PHE A 342 -10.10 -0.45 15.94
N HIS A 343 -10.38 0.74 16.43
CA HIS A 343 -11.61 1.49 16.23
C HIS A 343 -11.38 2.75 15.38
N LEU A 344 -10.83 2.59 14.20
CA LEU A 344 -11.13 3.51 13.13
C LEU A 344 -12.58 3.29 12.69
N VAL A 345 -13.44 3.44 13.64
CA VAL A 345 -14.84 3.60 13.39
C VAL A 345 -15.00 5.12 13.31
N TYR A 346 -15.38 5.57 12.16
CA TYR A 346 -16.04 6.79 11.76
C TYR A 346 -16.22 7.85 12.87
N ARG A 347 -16.39 9.06 12.45
CA ARG A 347 -16.72 10.21 13.26
C ARG A 347 -18.02 10.01 14.02
N LYS A 348 -18.05 9.14 15.02
CA LYS A 348 -19.16 9.09 15.96
C LYS A 348 -19.02 10.23 16.96
N GLU A 349 -19.85 11.25 16.83
CA GLU A 349 -20.14 12.10 17.98
C GLU A 349 -21.00 11.25 18.94
N LEU A 350 -20.71 11.37 20.24
CA LEU A 350 -21.49 10.71 21.26
C LEU A 350 -22.52 11.69 21.85
N PRO A 351 -23.71 11.22 22.25
CA PRO A 351 -24.63 11.99 23.05
C PRO A 351 -23.96 12.51 24.34
N ALA A 352 -24.36 13.67 24.82
CA ALA A 352 -23.72 14.33 25.96
C ALA A 352 -23.78 13.52 27.28
N ASP A 353 -24.73 12.62 27.39
CA ASP A 353 -24.92 11.72 28.54
C ASP A 353 -24.15 10.39 28.40
N VAL A 354 -23.49 10.13 27.29
CA VAL A 354 -22.67 8.97 27.05
C VAL A 354 -21.19 9.38 27.21
N PRO A 355 -20.55 9.10 28.36
CA PRO A 355 -19.22 9.60 28.66
C PRO A 355 -18.13 8.98 27.80
N SER A 356 -18.31 7.76 27.29
CA SER A 356 -17.41 7.09 26.37
C SER A 356 -18.12 5.97 25.63
N ASP A 357 -17.76 5.75 24.37
CA ASP A 357 -18.16 4.54 23.67
C ASP A 357 -17.41 3.35 24.29
N PRO A 358 -18.10 2.30 24.80
CA PRO A 358 -17.43 1.09 25.30
C PRO A 358 -16.45 0.50 24.28
N ALA A 359 -16.76 0.65 22.99
CA ALA A 359 -15.85 0.27 21.92
C ALA A 359 -14.56 1.09 21.90
N ALA A 360 -14.56 2.34 22.35
CA ALA A 360 -13.35 3.18 22.42
C ALA A 360 -12.34 2.69 23.46
N GLU A 361 -12.77 1.87 24.43
CA GLU A 361 -11.91 1.29 25.44
C GLU A 361 -11.16 0.03 24.98
N VAL A 362 -11.67 -0.65 23.97
CA VAL A 362 -11.10 -1.93 23.48
C VAL A 362 -9.64 -1.80 23.02
N PRO A 363 -9.20 -0.77 22.28
CA PRO A 363 -7.81 -0.61 21.91
C PRO A 363 -6.86 -0.57 23.11
N PHE A 364 -7.27 0.12 24.17
CA PHE A 364 -6.46 0.27 25.39
C PHE A 364 -6.39 -1.04 26.17
N THR A 365 -7.52 -1.74 26.28
CA THR A 365 -7.56 -3.07 26.90
C THR A 365 -6.71 -4.08 26.12
N LEU A 366 -6.80 -4.08 24.79
CA LEU A 366 -5.95 -4.90 23.94
C LEU A 366 -4.48 -4.51 24.09
N TRP A 367 -4.17 -3.23 24.14
CA TRP A 367 -2.80 -2.76 24.34
C TRP A 367 -2.21 -3.29 25.64
N GLU A 368 -2.91 -3.15 26.76
CA GLU A 368 -2.47 -3.68 28.05
C GLU A 368 -2.25 -5.21 28.02
N GLN A 369 -3.19 -5.95 27.41
CA GLN A 369 -3.06 -7.41 27.25
C GLN A 369 -1.83 -7.81 26.41
N TYR A 370 -1.59 -7.10 25.29
CA TYR A 370 -0.45 -7.41 24.44
C TYR A 370 0.88 -6.95 25.04
N LEU A 371 0.90 -5.85 25.82
CA LEU A 371 2.07 -5.46 26.62
C LEU A 371 2.46 -6.56 27.59
N ASP A 372 1.51 -7.04 28.38
CA ASP A 372 1.76 -8.13 29.33
C ASP A 372 2.30 -9.38 28.63
N ARG A 373 1.69 -9.80 27.53
CA ARG A 373 2.12 -10.99 26.79
C ARG A 373 3.49 -10.85 26.12
N ILE A 374 3.91 -9.65 25.78
CA ILE A 374 5.20 -9.38 25.13
C ILE A 374 6.30 -9.19 26.20
N ILE A 375 6.00 -8.48 27.29
CA ILE A 375 6.95 -8.23 28.38
C ILE A 375 7.16 -9.49 29.20
N TYR A 376 6.07 -10.25 29.48
CA TYR A 376 6.09 -11.50 30.24
C TYR A 376 5.57 -12.67 29.38
N PRO A 377 6.34 -13.15 28.40
CA PRO A 377 5.91 -14.28 27.60
C PRO A 377 5.65 -15.53 28.42
N ASP A 378 4.69 -16.37 27.96
CA ASP A 378 4.30 -17.60 28.67
C ASP A 378 5.53 -18.45 29.02
N HIS A 379 5.56 -18.96 30.24
CA HIS A 379 6.62 -19.83 30.74
C HIS A 379 6.78 -21.15 29.95
N LYS A 380 5.79 -21.54 29.14
CA LYS A 380 5.87 -22.69 28.23
C LYS A 380 6.73 -22.42 27.00
N THR A 381 7.04 -21.14 26.71
CA THR A 381 7.91 -20.78 25.58
C THR A 381 9.38 -21.05 25.94
N THR A 382 10.18 -21.44 24.94
CA THR A 382 11.63 -21.58 25.10
C THR A 382 12.30 -20.22 25.36
N MET A 383 13.49 -20.24 25.97
CA MET A 383 14.26 -19.00 26.18
C MET A 383 14.47 -18.20 24.88
N GLN A 384 14.77 -18.91 23.77
CA GLN A 384 14.92 -18.28 22.46
C GLN A 384 13.62 -17.64 21.97
N GLN A 385 12.48 -18.33 22.13
CA GLN A 385 11.16 -17.77 21.77
C GLN A 385 10.81 -16.55 22.61
N ARG A 386 11.06 -16.58 23.93
CA ARG A 386 10.86 -15.41 24.80
C ARG A 386 11.69 -14.23 24.32
N SER A 387 12.96 -14.44 24.02
CA SER A 387 13.85 -13.40 23.49
C SER A 387 13.35 -12.85 22.13
N HIS A 388 12.76 -13.69 21.27
CA HIS A 388 12.15 -13.23 20.02
C HIS A 388 10.93 -12.34 20.28
N ILE A 389 10.03 -12.75 21.19
CA ILE A 389 8.82 -11.99 21.52
C ILE A 389 9.21 -10.65 22.15
N SER A 390 10.03 -10.69 23.21
CA SER A 390 10.45 -9.48 23.93
C SER A 390 11.14 -8.44 23.03
N TYR A 391 12.00 -8.90 22.11
CA TYR A 391 12.66 -8.02 21.14
C TYR A 391 11.67 -7.24 20.25
N THR A 392 10.45 -7.73 20.06
CA THR A 392 9.45 -7.07 19.21
C THR A 392 8.77 -5.88 19.87
N LEU A 393 8.87 -5.73 21.21
CA LEU A 393 8.16 -4.66 21.94
C LEU A 393 8.40 -3.27 21.32
N LYS A 394 9.65 -2.92 21.03
CA LYS A 394 10.00 -1.63 20.43
C LYS A 394 9.34 -1.41 19.07
N LEU A 395 9.14 -2.47 18.28
CA LEU A 395 8.53 -2.39 16.97
C LEU A 395 7.02 -2.20 17.09
N VAL A 396 6.40 -2.90 18.03
CA VAL A 396 4.97 -2.72 18.34
C VAL A 396 4.72 -1.30 18.84
N VAL A 397 5.54 -0.80 19.77
CA VAL A 397 5.46 0.57 20.31
C VAL A 397 5.66 1.61 19.20
N ALA A 398 6.71 1.48 18.40
CA ALA A 398 7.00 2.42 17.30
C ALA A 398 5.86 2.46 16.29
N SER A 399 5.33 1.29 15.90
CA SER A 399 4.20 1.21 14.97
C SER A 399 2.92 1.77 15.57
N MET A 400 2.64 1.47 16.84
CA MET A 400 1.48 2.04 17.54
C MET A 400 1.55 3.57 17.55
N LEU A 401 2.70 4.16 17.91
CA LEU A 401 2.89 5.61 17.95
C LEU A 401 2.74 6.26 16.57
N ALA A 402 3.20 5.59 15.50
CA ALA A 402 3.09 6.09 14.14
C ALA A 402 1.65 6.13 13.62
N HIS A 403 0.77 5.28 14.16
CA HIS A 403 -0.59 5.11 13.66
C HIS A 403 -1.70 5.56 14.62
N ALA A 404 -1.38 5.79 15.90
CA ALA A 404 -2.35 6.22 16.89
C ALA A 404 -2.80 7.67 16.65
N ARG A 405 -4.05 7.96 16.99
CA ARG A 405 -4.53 9.36 17.02
C ARG A 405 -3.76 10.13 18.08
N PRO A 406 -3.37 11.38 17.85
CA PRO A 406 -2.61 12.18 18.83
C PRO A 406 -3.26 12.24 20.22
N ALA A 407 -4.58 12.23 20.30
CA ALA A 407 -5.32 12.25 21.56
C ALA A 407 -5.18 10.93 22.37
N ASP A 408 -4.96 9.80 21.71
CA ASP A 408 -4.90 8.48 22.33
C ASP A 408 -3.47 8.13 22.78
N VAL A 409 -2.46 8.76 22.17
CA VAL A 409 -1.03 8.47 22.44
C VAL A 409 -0.65 8.58 23.92
N PRO A 410 -1.05 9.63 24.67
CA PRO A 410 -0.69 9.70 26.10
C PRO A 410 -1.17 8.50 26.90
N ARG A 411 -2.34 7.97 26.59
CA ARG A 411 -2.92 6.82 27.29
C ARG A 411 -2.17 5.52 26.96
N PHE A 412 -1.84 5.31 25.69
CA PHE A 412 -1.01 4.17 25.29
C PHE A 412 0.37 4.19 25.94
N ILE A 413 1.01 5.35 25.98
CA ILE A 413 2.31 5.52 26.65
C ILE A 413 2.18 5.32 28.16
N GLY A 414 1.15 5.89 28.81
CA GLY A 414 0.90 5.72 30.23
C GLY A 414 0.79 4.25 30.64
N ALA A 415 0.17 3.41 29.83
CA ALA A 415 0.11 1.96 30.08
C ALA A 415 1.49 1.30 30.05
N LEU A 416 2.37 1.70 29.09
CA LEU A 416 3.75 1.19 29.05
C LEU A 416 4.58 1.69 30.24
N LEU A 417 4.44 2.96 30.64
CA LEU A 417 5.24 3.56 31.71
C LEU A 417 4.99 2.95 33.09
N ARG A 418 3.89 2.24 33.30
CA ARG A 418 3.62 1.49 34.57
C ARG A 418 4.66 0.42 34.84
N TYR A 419 5.31 -0.15 33.82
CA TYR A 419 6.33 -1.19 33.98
C TYR A 419 7.68 -0.67 34.45
N PHE A 420 7.89 0.65 34.50
CA PHE A 420 9.13 1.30 34.95
C PHE A 420 9.12 1.65 36.44
N ARG A 421 8.18 1.11 37.20
CA ARG A 421 8.18 1.18 38.67
C ARG A 421 9.00 0.03 39.21
N ASP A 422 9.58 0.23 40.40
CA ASP A 422 10.26 -0.80 41.19
C ASP A 422 11.31 -1.58 40.37
N PRO A 423 12.42 -0.93 39.93
CA PRO A 423 13.42 -1.53 39.05
C PRO A 423 14.07 -2.78 39.60
N GLU A 424 14.15 -2.92 40.96
CA GLU A 424 14.67 -4.06 41.68
C GLU A 424 13.81 -5.33 41.55
N GLU A 425 12.53 -5.19 41.22
CA GLU A 425 11.62 -6.31 41.02
C GLU A 425 11.69 -6.88 39.57
N ARG A 426 12.46 -6.26 38.69
CA ARG A 426 12.59 -6.68 37.30
C ARG A 426 13.79 -7.63 37.14
N ASP A 427 13.61 -8.64 36.30
CA ASP A 427 14.74 -9.43 35.82
C ASP A 427 15.52 -8.71 34.73
N PRO A 428 16.80 -9.07 34.48
CA PRO A 428 17.65 -8.41 33.48
C PRO A 428 17.08 -8.41 32.04
N ASP A 429 16.40 -9.48 31.62
CA ASP A 429 15.85 -9.58 30.29
C ASP A 429 14.63 -8.67 30.09
N THR A 430 13.78 -8.60 31.11
CA THR A 430 12.64 -7.66 31.13
C THR A 430 13.14 -6.21 31.14
N ALA A 431 14.12 -5.89 31.98
CA ALA A 431 14.71 -4.54 32.04
C ALA A 431 15.33 -4.13 30.73
N PHE A 432 16.07 -5.03 30.08
CA PHE A 432 16.63 -4.80 28.74
C PHE A 432 15.54 -4.49 27.71
N THR A 433 14.47 -5.28 27.72
CA THR A 433 13.33 -5.10 26.79
C THR A 433 12.66 -3.74 26.98
N LEU A 434 12.46 -3.32 28.24
CA LEU A 434 11.86 -2.03 28.58
C LEU A 434 12.77 -0.86 28.18
N LEU A 435 14.06 -0.92 28.47
CA LEU A 435 15.03 0.11 28.08
C LEU A 435 15.15 0.24 26.58
N ASP A 436 15.13 -0.89 25.83
CA ASP A 436 15.15 -0.84 24.37
C ASP A 436 13.87 -0.23 23.78
N ALA A 437 12.72 -0.51 24.38
CA ALA A 437 11.45 0.05 23.90
C ALA A 437 11.31 1.54 24.21
N VAL A 438 11.65 1.97 25.42
CA VAL A 438 11.40 3.35 25.87
C VAL A 438 12.26 4.40 25.16
N ARG A 439 13.44 4.02 24.67
CA ARG A 439 14.30 4.94 23.91
C ARG A 439 13.68 5.45 22.61
N TYR A 440 12.65 4.78 22.09
CA TYR A 440 11.90 5.20 20.91
C TYR A 440 10.67 6.06 21.23
N LEU A 441 10.35 6.25 22.53
CA LEU A 441 9.26 7.13 22.92
C LEU A 441 9.65 8.59 22.71
N PRO A 442 8.85 9.37 21.97
CA PRO A 442 9.11 10.79 21.85
C PRO A 442 8.95 11.49 23.20
N PRO A 443 9.95 12.25 23.66
CA PRO A 443 9.95 12.88 24.99
C PRO A 443 8.79 13.84 25.27
N LYS A 444 8.11 14.32 24.21
CA LYS A 444 6.94 15.21 24.32
C LYS A 444 5.70 14.56 24.94
N TYR A 445 5.67 13.23 25.08
CA TYR A 445 4.51 12.49 25.56
C TYR A 445 4.60 12.06 27.02
N TYR A 446 5.65 12.42 27.73
CA TYR A 446 5.77 12.17 29.17
C TYR A 446 6.34 13.39 29.88
N GLY A 447 5.84 13.64 31.10
CA GLY A 447 6.22 14.79 31.89
C GLY A 447 7.54 14.63 32.64
N ASP A 448 7.88 15.61 33.46
CA ASP A 448 9.14 15.60 34.20
C ASP A 448 9.17 14.51 35.29
N GLU A 449 8.03 14.20 35.90
CA GLU A 449 7.93 13.13 36.90
C GLU A 449 8.16 11.76 36.27
N GLU A 450 7.54 11.48 35.12
CA GLU A 450 7.77 10.24 34.40
C GLU A 450 9.22 10.18 33.88
N ARG A 451 9.77 11.28 33.43
CA ARG A 451 11.16 11.39 32.99
C ARG A 451 12.13 11.03 34.11
N GLU A 452 11.95 11.60 35.31
CA GLU A 452 12.78 11.28 36.49
C GLU A 452 12.72 9.79 36.79
N ARG A 453 11.52 9.20 36.82
CA ARG A 453 11.33 7.75 37.04
C ARG A 453 12.06 6.91 36.01
N LEU A 454 12.00 7.29 34.72
CA LEU A 454 12.72 6.59 33.68
C LEU A 454 14.24 6.72 33.83
N ILE A 455 14.74 7.89 34.25
CA ILE A 455 16.17 8.13 34.53
C ILE A 455 16.62 7.30 35.73
N GLU A 456 15.82 7.21 36.77
CA GLU A 456 16.10 6.35 37.94
C GLU A 456 16.15 4.89 37.55
N PHE A 457 15.18 4.42 36.74
CA PHE A 457 15.17 3.05 36.26
C PHE A 457 16.43 2.74 35.39
N ALA A 458 16.81 3.63 34.48
CA ALA A 458 18.04 3.48 33.71
C ALA A 458 19.28 3.54 34.61
N GLY A 459 19.32 4.41 35.62
CA GLY A 459 20.42 4.55 36.58
C GLY A 459 20.62 3.30 37.46
N HIS A 460 19.58 2.59 37.82
CA HIS A 460 19.65 1.30 38.52
C HIS A 460 20.37 0.25 37.63
N TRP A 461 19.90 0.08 36.38
CA TRP A 461 20.44 -0.94 35.46
C TRP A 461 21.78 -0.57 34.84
N LEU A 462 22.15 0.70 34.87
CA LEU A 462 23.46 1.17 34.47
C LEU A 462 24.57 0.63 35.32
N ARG A 463 24.27 0.27 36.58
CA ARG A 463 25.23 -0.27 37.57
C ARG A 463 25.17 -1.79 37.69
N SER A 464 24.54 -2.48 36.74
CA SER A 464 24.36 -3.93 36.77
C SER A 464 25.65 -4.71 36.56
N GLY A 465 26.69 -4.11 35.96
CA GLY A 465 27.89 -4.79 35.50
C GLY A 465 27.72 -5.66 34.27
N GLU A 466 26.54 -5.60 33.62
CA GLU A 466 26.22 -6.32 32.38
C GLU A 466 26.28 -5.36 31.18
N LEU A 467 27.25 -5.54 30.28
CA LEU A 467 27.51 -4.66 29.14
C LEU A 467 26.24 -4.39 28.31
N ARG A 468 25.36 -5.37 28.14
CA ARG A 468 24.09 -5.24 27.40
C ARG A 468 23.16 -4.21 28.07
N LEU A 469 23.00 -4.28 29.36
CA LEU A 469 22.14 -3.39 30.18
C LEU A 469 22.74 -1.99 30.28
N GLU A 470 24.05 -1.90 30.53
CA GLU A 470 24.76 -0.63 30.57
C GLU A 470 24.61 0.13 29.25
N THR A 471 24.82 -0.57 28.11
CA THR A 471 24.67 0.02 26.79
C THR A 471 23.20 0.46 26.53
N ALA A 472 22.21 -0.37 26.92
CA ALA A 472 20.80 -0.04 26.77
C ALA A 472 20.39 1.19 27.61
N ALA A 473 20.87 1.26 28.84
CA ALA A 473 20.63 2.39 29.74
C ALA A 473 21.26 3.68 29.19
N LEU A 474 22.52 3.65 28.76
CA LEU A 474 23.18 4.82 28.13
C LEU A 474 22.49 5.26 26.85
N LEU A 475 22.05 4.34 25.99
CA LEU A 475 21.28 4.67 24.80
C LEU A 475 19.96 5.37 25.13
N PHE A 476 19.27 4.91 26.16
CA PHE A 476 18.07 5.57 26.65
C PHE A 476 18.38 6.97 27.19
N LEU A 477 19.38 7.10 28.10
CA LEU A 477 19.79 8.37 28.69
C LEU A 477 20.16 9.40 27.61
N ARG A 478 20.91 8.99 26.57
CA ARG A 478 21.24 9.82 25.41
C ARG A 478 20.00 10.23 24.61
N ALA A 479 18.99 9.37 24.50
CA ALA A 479 17.74 9.73 23.85
C ALA A 479 16.92 10.72 24.69
N ALA A 480 16.91 10.55 26.00
CA ALA A 480 16.16 11.39 26.95
C ALA A 480 16.74 12.81 27.08
N GLU A 481 18.05 13.00 26.86
CA GLU A 481 18.69 14.32 26.95
C GLU A 481 18.39 15.25 25.77
N ARG A 482 18.12 14.70 24.59
CA ARG A 482 18.02 15.45 23.33
C ARG A 482 17.10 16.69 23.38
N PRO A 483 15.91 16.65 24.01
CA PRO A 483 15.02 17.79 24.09
C PRO A 483 15.37 18.77 25.20
N LEU A 484 16.36 18.46 26.07
CA LEU A 484 16.66 19.24 27.25
C LEU A 484 17.60 20.40 26.91
N SER A 485 17.38 21.58 27.55
CA SER A 485 18.34 22.67 27.54
C SER A 485 19.59 22.31 28.34
N GLN A 486 20.71 22.99 28.12
CA GLN A 486 21.96 22.74 28.84
C GLN A 486 21.84 22.97 30.36
N GLU A 487 20.94 23.84 30.81
CA GLU A 487 20.73 24.17 32.22
C GLU A 487 19.71 23.25 32.91
N HIS A 488 19.08 22.33 32.17
CA HIS A 488 18.01 21.49 32.70
C HIS A 488 18.50 20.52 33.77
N PRO A 489 17.84 20.42 34.96
CA PRO A 489 18.29 19.54 36.06
C PRO A 489 18.49 18.07 35.64
N HIS A 490 17.59 17.56 34.80
CA HIS A 490 17.70 16.18 34.31
C HIS A 490 18.94 15.95 33.43
N LEU A 491 19.40 16.94 32.66
CA LEU A 491 20.63 16.82 31.87
C LEU A 491 21.86 16.63 32.78
N ARG A 492 21.94 17.40 33.88
CA ARG A 492 23.00 17.23 34.89
C ARG A 492 22.94 15.85 35.53
N ARG A 493 21.73 15.40 35.88
CA ARG A 493 21.52 14.06 36.46
C ARG A 493 21.95 12.95 35.50
N ILE A 494 21.61 13.07 34.21
CA ILE A 494 22.03 12.11 33.17
C ILE A 494 23.57 12.09 33.06
N ALA A 495 24.22 13.27 33.04
CA ALA A 495 25.68 13.34 32.99
C ALA A 495 26.35 12.74 34.21
N GLU A 496 25.84 12.97 35.43
CA GLU A 496 26.30 12.31 36.66
C GLU A 496 26.20 10.81 36.59
N LEU A 497 25.10 10.27 36.10
CA LEU A 497 24.91 8.83 35.92
C LEU A 497 25.90 8.28 34.87
N ALA A 498 26.06 8.92 33.71
CA ALA A 498 27.02 8.47 32.72
C ALA A 498 28.46 8.47 33.25
N ARG A 499 28.86 9.44 34.11
CA ARG A 499 30.18 9.48 34.76
C ARG A 499 30.36 8.44 35.84
N SER A 500 29.26 7.95 36.45
CA SER A 500 29.30 7.06 37.61
C SER A 500 29.80 5.64 37.31
N ILE A 501 29.89 5.27 36.03
CA ILE A 501 30.36 3.95 35.60
C ILE A 501 31.74 4.05 34.90
N PRO A 502 32.58 3.02 35.00
CA PRO A 502 33.85 3.00 34.29
C PRO A 502 33.66 2.83 32.76
N SER A 503 34.59 3.35 32.01
CA SER A 503 34.67 3.17 30.55
C SER A 503 35.17 1.75 30.21
N THR A 504 34.28 0.77 30.31
CA THR A 504 34.59 -0.65 30.20
C THR A 504 34.81 -1.15 28.77
N SER A 505 34.32 -0.41 27.78
CA SER A 505 34.43 -0.77 26.35
C SER A 505 34.32 0.48 25.47
N LEU A 506 34.82 0.43 24.25
CA LEU A 506 34.72 1.55 23.29
C LEU A 506 33.28 2.04 23.06
N PRO A 507 32.28 1.16 22.89
CA PRO A 507 30.89 1.61 22.77
C PRO A 507 30.38 2.35 24.02
N VAL A 508 30.70 1.89 25.21
CA VAL A 508 30.35 2.59 26.48
C VAL A 508 31.05 3.94 26.53
N THR A 509 32.37 3.98 26.28
CA THR A 509 33.16 5.22 26.22
C THR A 509 32.57 6.21 25.21
N PHE A 510 32.15 5.75 24.04
CA PHE A 510 31.53 6.61 23.03
C PHE A 510 30.18 7.18 23.47
N LEU A 511 29.34 6.38 24.12
CA LEU A 511 28.05 6.86 24.65
C LEU A 511 28.28 7.87 25.79
N GLN A 512 29.24 7.61 26.68
CA GLN A 512 29.64 8.56 27.73
C GLN A 512 30.13 9.87 27.11
N TYR A 513 31.05 9.81 26.13
CA TYR A 513 31.51 10.96 25.38
C TYR A 513 30.37 11.80 24.83
N ARG A 514 29.39 11.18 24.17
CA ARG A 514 28.26 11.86 23.56
C ARG A 514 27.38 12.55 24.61
N ILE A 515 27.10 11.87 25.72
CA ILE A 515 26.26 12.42 26.82
C ILE A 515 26.97 13.56 27.52
N LEU A 516 28.23 13.37 27.92
CA LEU A 516 29.01 14.36 28.67
C LEU A 516 29.30 15.62 27.81
N ALA A 517 29.67 15.43 26.55
CA ALA A 517 29.85 16.56 25.62
C ALA A 517 28.57 17.40 25.43
N ARG A 518 27.39 16.74 25.39
CA ARG A 518 26.09 17.43 25.31
C ARG A 518 25.79 18.25 26.58
N ALA A 519 26.21 17.75 27.73
CA ALA A 519 26.08 18.44 29.01
C ALA A 519 27.10 19.57 29.20
N GLY A 520 28.05 19.76 28.32
CA GLY A 520 29.11 20.76 28.42
C GLY A 520 30.25 20.38 29.39
N GLU A 521 30.38 19.08 29.70
CA GLU A 521 31.41 18.55 30.57
C GLU A 521 32.75 18.37 29.82
N ASP A 522 33.86 18.27 30.58
CA ASP A 522 35.16 17.92 30.01
C ASP A 522 35.17 16.47 29.52
N VAL A 523 35.44 16.30 28.24
CA VAL A 523 35.49 15.01 27.53
C VAL A 523 36.85 14.71 26.89
N SER A 524 37.89 15.42 27.31
CA SER A 524 39.23 15.35 26.73
C SER A 524 39.79 13.92 26.73
N GLU A 525 39.65 13.19 27.82
CA GLU A 525 40.09 11.81 27.99
C GLU A 525 39.33 10.85 27.05
N HIS A 526 38.02 10.95 27.01
CA HIS A 526 37.17 10.15 26.12
C HIS A 526 37.52 10.41 24.66
N ARG A 527 37.74 11.68 24.31
CA ARG A 527 38.12 12.09 22.95
C ARG A 527 39.48 11.50 22.56
N HIS A 528 40.46 11.53 23.46
CA HIS A 528 41.75 10.94 23.22
C HIS A 528 41.68 9.44 22.93
N ILE A 529 40.87 8.69 23.68
CA ILE A 529 40.68 7.25 23.46
C ILE A 529 39.98 6.99 22.12
N LEU A 530 38.95 7.77 21.79
CA LEU A 530 38.11 7.47 20.61
C LEU A 530 38.64 7.98 19.28
N TYR A 531 39.46 9.06 19.27
CA TYR A 531 39.85 9.72 18.02
C TYR A 531 41.36 9.89 17.82
N ASP A 532 42.16 9.82 18.89
CA ASP A 532 43.61 9.95 18.78
C ASP A 532 44.33 8.58 18.76
N GLN A 533 43.59 7.50 18.96
CA GLN A 533 44.04 6.12 18.89
C GLN A 533 43.34 5.36 17.74
N ASP A 534 44.04 4.40 17.13
CA ASP A 534 43.39 3.50 16.14
C ASP A 534 42.57 2.42 16.85
N VAL A 535 41.30 2.66 17.02
CA VAL A 535 40.31 1.72 17.62
C VAL A 535 39.54 0.92 16.58
N THR A 536 39.80 1.13 15.27
CA THR A 536 39.05 0.55 14.17
C THR A 536 39.04 -0.98 14.21
N SER A 537 40.21 -1.59 14.41
CA SER A 537 40.38 -3.05 14.45
C SER A 537 39.61 -3.68 15.61
N GLU A 538 39.60 -3.05 16.79
CA GLU A 538 38.89 -3.53 17.97
C GLU A 538 37.38 -3.52 17.73
N VAL A 539 36.85 -2.42 17.19
CA VAL A 539 35.42 -2.30 16.86
C VAL A 539 34.99 -3.32 15.78
N PHE A 540 35.85 -3.57 14.79
CA PHE A 540 35.58 -4.60 13.77
C PHE A 540 35.44 -5.98 14.38
N LEU A 541 36.42 -6.35 15.26
CA LEU A 541 36.40 -7.64 15.94
C LEU A 541 35.15 -7.80 16.80
N ASP A 542 34.79 -6.78 17.56
CA ASP A 542 33.60 -6.81 18.43
C ASP A 542 32.32 -6.92 17.61
N ASN A 543 32.20 -6.21 16.50
CA ASN A 543 31.03 -6.29 15.64
C ASN A 543 30.87 -7.66 14.97
N LEU A 544 31.95 -8.41 14.74
CA LEU A 544 31.93 -9.73 14.11
C LEU A 544 31.74 -10.87 15.12
N LYS A 545 32.06 -10.68 16.40
CA LYS A 545 31.86 -11.71 17.44
C LYS A 545 30.37 -11.96 17.65
N THR A 546 29.96 -13.24 17.65
CA THR A 546 28.57 -13.63 17.92
C THR A 546 28.13 -13.33 19.35
N ALA A 547 29.07 -13.39 20.30
CA ALA A 547 28.83 -13.10 21.71
C ALA A 547 28.58 -11.61 22.00
N THR A 548 29.00 -10.69 21.14
CA THR A 548 28.78 -9.26 21.33
C THR A 548 27.27 -8.92 21.18
N PRO A 549 26.65 -8.28 22.16
CA PRO A 549 25.26 -7.87 22.08
C PRO A 549 25.00 -6.96 20.87
N TRP A 550 23.89 -7.12 20.21
CA TRP A 550 23.56 -6.38 19.00
C TRP A 550 23.54 -4.85 19.20
N MET A 551 23.15 -4.36 20.40
CA MET A 551 23.18 -2.92 20.68
C MET A 551 24.61 -2.39 20.69
N VAL A 552 25.54 -3.15 21.26
CA VAL A 552 26.98 -2.81 21.27
C VAL A 552 27.49 -2.71 19.84
N LYS A 553 27.10 -3.66 18.96
CA LYS A 553 27.44 -3.60 17.51
C LYS A 553 26.86 -2.35 16.84
N SER A 554 25.61 -2.00 17.12
CA SER A 554 24.99 -0.79 16.58
C SER A 554 25.73 0.47 17.01
N VAL A 555 26.14 0.57 18.28
CA VAL A 555 26.95 1.68 18.76
C VAL A 555 28.34 1.69 18.13
N GLY A 556 28.97 0.52 17.93
CA GLY A 556 30.23 0.38 17.22
C GLY A 556 30.15 0.90 15.76
N VAL A 557 29.05 0.60 15.06
CA VAL A 557 28.78 1.16 13.71
C VAL A 557 28.66 2.68 13.77
N GLU A 558 27.96 3.22 14.77
CA GLU A 558 27.82 4.67 14.96
C GLU A 558 29.18 5.33 15.24
N LEU A 559 30.01 4.73 16.08
CA LEU A 559 31.37 5.20 16.37
C LEU A 559 32.25 5.26 15.12
N LEU A 560 32.28 4.18 14.32
CA LEU A 560 33.06 4.14 13.09
C LEU A 560 32.62 5.22 12.09
N ARG A 561 31.32 5.42 11.96
CA ARG A 561 30.78 6.50 11.13
C ARG A 561 31.21 7.87 11.65
N ASP A 562 31.06 8.09 12.94
CA ASP A 562 31.40 9.35 13.60
C ASP A 562 32.91 9.65 13.47
N GLN A 563 33.80 8.66 13.56
CA GLN A 563 35.22 8.81 13.30
C GLN A 563 35.54 9.30 11.89
N VAL A 564 34.85 8.73 10.88
CA VAL A 564 35.02 9.15 9.48
C VAL A 564 34.51 10.59 9.30
N GLU A 565 33.37 10.94 9.88
CA GLU A 565 32.82 12.31 9.85
C GLU A 565 33.77 13.34 10.54
N HIS A 566 34.59 12.90 11.51
CA HIS A 566 35.62 13.72 12.19
C HIS A 566 37.02 13.69 11.52
N GLY A 567 37.13 13.09 10.34
CA GLY A 567 38.32 13.20 9.51
C GLY A 567 39.25 12.01 9.52
N LEU A 568 38.85 10.85 10.07
CA LEU A 568 39.61 9.60 9.96
C LEU A 568 39.53 9.06 8.53
N VAL A 569 40.40 9.54 7.63
CA VAL A 569 40.33 9.22 6.19
C VAL A 569 41.12 7.97 5.84
N GLU A 570 42.17 7.62 6.60
CA GLU A 570 43.08 6.52 6.29
C GLU A 570 42.44 5.16 6.20
N HIS A 571 41.40 4.89 7.03
CA HIS A 571 40.71 3.60 7.11
C HIS A 571 39.31 3.60 6.48
N ILE A 572 38.88 4.66 5.80
CA ILE A 572 37.52 4.85 5.30
C ILE A 572 37.06 3.69 4.41
N LEU A 573 37.91 3.17 3.53
CA LEU A 573 37.57 2.03 2.68
C LEU A 573 37.34 0.75 3.50
N HIS A 574 38.21 0.49 4.48
CA HIS A 574 38.06 -0.67 5.38
C HIS A 574 36.79 -0.58 6.19
N ILE A 575 36.42 0.62 6.68
CA ILE A 575 35.16 0.88 7.39
C ILE A 575 33.97 0.61 6.48
N CYS A 576 33.98 1.10 5.25
CA CYS A 576 32.90 0.85 4.28
C CYS A 576 32.79 -0.64 3.92
N THR A 577 33.90 -1.34 3.77
CA THR A 577 33.93 -2.79 3.54
C THR A 577 33.37 -3.54 4.74
N HIS A 578 33.68 -3.11 5.97
CA HIS A 578 33.12 -3.66 7.19
C HIS A 578 31.60 -3.46 7.25
N PHE A 579 31.09 -2.27 6.96
CA PHE A 579 29.65 -2.01 6.88
C PHE A 579 28.97 -2.90 5.82
N SER A 580 29.58 -3.05 4.65
CA SER A 580 29.12 -3.96 3.60
C SER A 580 29.01 -5.41 4.10
N ASN A 581 29.99 -5.86 4.86
CA ASN A 581 29.98 -7.19 5.48
C ASN A 581 28.88 -7.32 6.53
N LEU A 582 28.67 -6.32 7.39
CA LEU A 582 27.61 -6.35 8.40
C LEU A 582 26.21 -6.40 7.75
N ILE A 583 25.99 -5.73 6.62
CA ILE A 583 24.73 -5.83 5.84
C ILE A 583 24.49 -7.28 5.41
N LYS A 584 25.54 -8.00 5.00
CA LYS A 584 25.45 -9.38 4.51
C LYS A 584 25.28 -10.40 5.65
N VAL A 585 26.06 -10.29 6.72
CA VAL A 585 26.26 -11.40 7.68
C VAL A 585 25.64 -11.16 9.06
N SER A 586 25.30 -9.95 9.46
CA SER A 586 24.80 -9.72 10.81
C SER A 586 23.48 -10.48 11.04
N GLU A 587 23.37 -11.15 12.18
CA GLU A 587 22.16 -11.89 12.55
C GLU A 587 20.97 -10.95 12.87
N ARG A 588 21.24 -9.73 13.32
CA ARG A 588 20.22 -8.77 13.72
C ARG A 588 20.01 -7.73 12.63
N VAL A 589 18.77 -7.62 12.20
CA VAL A 589 18.35 -6.72 11.12
C VAL A 589 18.67 -5.26 11.46
N VAL A 590 18.56 -4.86 12.74
CA VAL A 590 18.90 -3.48 13.15
C VAL A 590 20.35 -3.14 12.83
N VAL A 591 21.29 -4.05 13.15
CA VAL A 591 22.70 -3.84 12.84
C VAL A 591 22.94 -3.73 11.32
N ARG A 592 22.21 -4.51 10.51
CA ARG A 592 22.28 -4.41 9.04
C ARG A 592 21.81 -3.05 8.55
N HIS A 593 20.72 -2.54 9.11
CA HIS A 593 20.19 -1.22 8.76
C HIS A 593 21.10 -0.08 9.23
N ASP A 594 21.64 -0.18 10.44
CA ASP A 594 22.58 0.82 10.96
C ASP A 594 23.85 0.87 10.09
N ALA A 595 24.41 -0.30 9.74
CA ALA A 595 25.57 -0.40 8.85
C ALA A 595 25.27 0.14 7.44
N GLY A 596 24.11 -0.19 6.88
CA GLY A 596 23.68 0.30 5.57
C GLY A 596 23.49 1.81 5.55
N GLY A 597 22.80 2.35 6.55
CA GLY A 597 22.63 3.80 6.71
C GLY A 597 23.97 4.54 6.91
N ALA A 598 24.87 3.97 7.70
CA ALA A 598 26.23 4.50 7.89
C ALA A 598 27.02 4.46 6.58
N LEU A 599 26.96 3.35 5.82
CA LEU A 599 27.63 3.20 4.54
C LEU A 599 27.21 4.28 3.55
N VAL A 600 25.90 4.45 3.32
CA VAL A 600 25.38 5.46 2.39
C VAL A 600 25.81 6.87 2.79
N ARG A 601 25.94 7.12 4.08
CA ARG A 601 26.31 8.44 4.61
C ARG A 601 27.79 8.78 4.46
N VAL A 602 28.68 7.77 4.58
CA VAL A 602 30.13 7.96 4.40
C VAL A 602 30.59 7.81 2.95
N LEU A 603 29.77 7.20 2.10
CA LEU A 603 30.13 6.94 0.69
C LEU A 603 30.56 8.19 -0.10
N PRO A 604 29.95 9.39 0.08
CA PRO A 604 30.39 10.62 -0.58
C PRO A 604 31.84 11.01 -0.29
N LEU A 605 32.38 10.60 0.85
CA LEU A 605 33.73 10.92 1.30
C LEU A 605 34.81 10.02 0.66
N LEU A 606 34.39 8.90 0.05
CA LEU A 606 35.29 7.99 -0.66
C LEU A 606 35.76 8.58 -1.99
N ARG A 607 37.00 8.18 -2.41
CA ARG A 607 37.46 8.42 -3.78
C ARG A 607 36.64 7.62 -4.79
N ARG A 608 36.76 7.98 -6.06
CA ARG A 608 36.03 7.35 -7.17
C ARG A 608 36.24 5.82 -7.22
N ASP A 609 37.50 5.39 -7.24
CA ASP A 609 37.91 3.98 -7.27
C ASP A 609 37.30 3.19 -6.06
N GLN A 610 37.38 3.78 -4.89
CA GLN A 610 36.86 3.20 -3.66
C GLN A 610 35.32 3.07 -3.66
N ARG A 611 34.58 4.04 -4.20
CA ARG A 611 33.10 3.95 -4.34
C ARG A 611 32.70 2.77 -5.22
N ASN A 612 33.42 2.63 -6.36
CA ASN A 612 33.17 1.53 -7.27
C ASN A 612 33.46 0.17 -6.60
N GLU A 613 34.58 0.06 -5.87
CA GLU A 613 34.91 -1.15 -5.13
C GLU A 613 33.84 -1.55 -4.12
N VAL A 614 33.29 -0.59 -3.35
CA VAL A 614 32.21 -0.83 -2.38
C VAL A 614 30.94 -1.29 -3.07
N VAL A 615 30.55 -0.67 -4.19
CA VAL A 615 29.35 -1.05 -4.94
C VAL A 615 29.48 -2.45 -5.53
N VAL A 616 30.62 -2.78 -6.11
CA VAL A 616 30.91 -4.13 -6.63
C VAL A 616 30.87 -5.18 -5.51
N GLU A 617 31.44 -4.85 -4.34
CA GLU A 617 31.43 -5.76 -3.19
C GLU A 617 30.02 -6.02 -2.64
N LEU A 618 29.17 -5.00 -2.59
CA LEU A 618 27.75 -5.17 -2.26
C LEU A 618 27.03 -6.05 -3.31
N GLY A 619 27.31 -5.81 -4.59
CA GLY A 619 26.71 -6.55 -5.71
C GLY A 619 26.99 -8.05 -5.66
N LYS A 620 28.19 -8.46 -5.26
CA LYS A 620 28.54 -9.88 -5.09
C LYS A 620 27.60 -10.61 -4.13
N GLY A 621 27.07 -9.91 -3.12
CA GLY A 621 26.10 -10.50 -2.20
C GLY A 621 24.75 -10.83 -2.86
N LEU A 622 24.36 -10.14 -3.93
CA LEU A 622 23.16 -10.51 -4.72
C LEU A 622 23.44 -11.74 -5.58
N GLU A 623 24.62 -11.82 -6.21
CA GLU A 623 25.01 -12.96 -7.06
C GLU A 623 25.02 -14.28 -6.31
N MET A 624 25.36 -14.25 -5.01
CA MET A 624 25.31 -15.45 -4.16
C MET A 624 23.93 -16.09 -4.10
N GLY A 625 22.89 -15.34 -4.37
CA GLY A 625 21.52 -15.82 -4.46
C GLY A 625 20.94 -16.42 -3.18
N GLN A 626 21.60 -16.22 -2.04
CA GLN A 626 21.09 -16.63 -0.73
C GLN A 626 20.19 -15.53 -0.19
N TYR A 627 18.90 -15.78 -0.18
CA TYR A 627 17.92 -14.79 0.21
C TYR A 627 18.15 -14.18 1.60
N SER A 628 18.56 -14.96 2.56
CA SER A 628 18.88 -14.48 3.92
C SER A 628 19.97 -13.39 3.95
N ILE A 629 20.82 -13.38 2.92
CA ILE A 629 21.90 -12.39 2.73
C ILE A 629 21.42 -11.29 1.79
N SER A 630 20.88 -11.65 0.63
CA SER A 630 20.61 -10.74 -0.47
C SER A 630 19.47 -9.76 -0.24
N LYS A 631 18.48 -10.10 0.60
CA LYS A 631 17.25 -9.31 0.79
C LYS A 631 17.45 -7.89 1.35
N TYR A 632 18.56 -7.62 2.03
CA TYR A 632 18.87 -6.29 2.60
C TYR A 632 19.78 -5.45 1.72
N ILE A 633 20.39 -6.06 0.72
CA ILE A 633 21.38 -5.40 -0.15
C ILE A 633 20.74 -4.39 -1.09
N PRO A 634 19.61 -4.65 -1.75
CA PRO A 634 19.02 -3.78 -2.77
C PRO A 634 18.84 -2.33 -2.32
N GLN A 635 18.36 -2.14 -1.09
CA GLN A 635 18.13 -0.81 -0.50
C GLN A 635 19.41 0.03 -0.48
N TYR A 636 20.53 -0.55 -0.11
CA TYR A 636 21.79 0.17 0.05
C TYR A 636 22.61 0.16 -1.24
N LEU A 637 22.54 -0.92 -2.02
CA LEU A 637 23.20 -1.01 -3.32
C LEU A 637 22.63 0.02 -4.31
N GLY A 638 21.29 0.14 -4.38
CA GLY A 638 20.65 1.13 -5.25
C GLY A 638 21.03 2.57 -4.88
N GLN A 639 21.06 2.89 -3.58
CA GLN A 639 21.48 4.21 -3.12
C GLN A 639 22.98 4.46 -3.33
N ALA A 640 23.82 3.45 -3.08
CA ALA A 640 25.27 3.54 -3.25
C ALA A 640 25.67 3.73 -4.72
N ALA A 641 25.02 3.01 -5.63
CA ALA A 641 25.28 3.11 -7.06
C ALA A 641 25.05 4.54 -7.61
N LEU A 642 24.17 5.32 -6.99
CA LEU A 642 23.96 6.73 -7.35
C LEU A 642 25.10 7.68 -6.94
N TYR A 643 26.17 7.17 -6.34
CA TYR A 643 27.42 7.91 -6.11
C TYR A 643 28.52 7.53 -7.11
N LEU A 644 28.24 6.59 -8.02
CA LEU A 644 29.14 6.23 -9.13
C LEU A 644 29.14 7.29 -10.22
N TYR A 645 30.26 7.41 -10.93
CA TYR A 645 30.30 8.23 -12.14
C TYR A 645 29.43 7.64 -13.25
N PRO A 646 28.96 8.45 -14.22
CA PRO A 646 28.01 7.99 -15.24
C PRO A 646 28.42 6.70 -15.96
N SER A 647 29.67 6.55 -16.37
CA SER A 647 30.16 5.33 -17.03
C SER A 647 30.14 4.10 -16.12
N GLU A 648 30.48 4.28 -14.85
CA GLU A 648 30.44 3.20 -13.85
C GLU A 648 29.00 2.81 -13.49
N LEU A 649 28.09 3.79 -13.45
CA LEU A 649 26.67 3.53 -13.25
C LEU A 649 26.09 2.76 -14.46
N ASP A 650 26.51 3.08 -15.69
CA ASP A 650 26.09 2.34 -16.89
C ASP A 650 26.58 0.88 -16.85
N GLU A 651 27.80 0.64 -16.37
CA GLU A 651 28.31 -0.71 -16.12
C GLU A 651 27.49 -1.44 -15.07
N GLN A 652 27.10 -0.76 -13.99
CA GLN A 652 26.26 -1.32 -12.94
C GLN A 652 24.84 -1.65 -13.45
N VAL A 653 24.25 -0.80 -14.29
CA VAL A 653 22.95 -1.07 -14.94
C VAL A 653 23.04 -2.29 -15.87
N LEU A 654 24.13 -2.39 -16.64
CA LEU A 654 24.38 -3.57 -17.50
C LEU A 654 24.53 -4.84 -16.66
N TRP A 655 25.24 -4.77 -15.53
CA TRP A 655 25.37 -5.90 -14.62
C TRP A 655 24.02 -6.32 -14.05
N LEU A 656 23.15 -5.39 -13.60
CA LEU A 656 21.79 -5.68 -13.14
C LEU A 656 20.96 -6.35 -14.24
N LYS A 657 21.07 -5.86 -15.48
CA LYS A 657 20.41 -6.45 -16.64
C LYS A 657 20.83 -7.92 -16.86
N ASN A 658 22.11 -8.21 -16.75
CA ASN A 658 22.61 -9.58 -16.86
C ASN A 658 22.09 -10.45 -15.71
N LEU A 659 21.97 -9.90 -14.49
CA LEU A 659 21.48 -10.60 -13.32
C LEU A 659 19.99 -10.96 -13.44
N LEU A 660 19.19 -10.20 -14.18
CA LEU A 660 17.79 -10.54 -14.48
C LEU A 660 17.66 -11.84 -15.29
N GLY A 661 18.71 -12.24 -16.03
CA GLY A 661 18.79 -13.53 -16.73
C GLY A 661 19.21 -14.72 -15.84
N SER A 662 19.45 -14.52 -14.55
CA SER A 662 19.89 -15.56 -13.63
C SER A 662 18.82 -16.65 -13.45
N PRO A 663 19.19 -17.93 -13.33
CA PRO A 663 18.29 -19.00 -12.95
C PRO A 663 17.82 -18.92 -11.50
N ASN A 664 18.47 -18.11 -10.67
CA ASN A 664 18.17 -17.95 -9.24
C ASN A 664 17.16 -16.82 -9.02
N ASP A 665 15.92 -17.18 -8.58
CA ASP A 665 14.85 -16.20 -8.30
C ASP A 665 15.25 -15.16 -7.28
N SER A 666 16.04 -15.49 -6.27
CA SER A 666 16.47 -14.55 -5.25
C SER A 666 17.43 -13.50 -5.81
N ALA A 667 18.29 -13.86 -6.75
CA ALA A 667 19.18 -12.94 -7.42
C ALA A 667 18.39 -11.99 -8.34
N VAL A 668 17.42 -12.53 -9.10
CA VAL A 668 16.55 -11.73 -9.97
C VAL A 668 15.67 -10.77 -9.15
N SER A 669 15.06 -11.25 -8.06
CA SER A 669 14.29 -10.41 -7.12
C SER A 669 15.16 -9.29 -6.54
N GLY A 670 16.39 -9.61 -6.12
CA GLY A 670 17.35 -8.62 -5.65
C GLY A 670 17.70 -7.56 -6.70
N ALA A 671 17.88 -7.97 -7.96
CA ALA A 671 18.12 -7.04 -9.08
C ALA A 671 16.91 -6.11 -9.31
N LEU A 672 15.70 -6.65 -9.37
CA LEU A 672 14.47 -5.85 -9.53
C LEU A 672 14.28 -4.83 -8.40
N ASN A 673 14.48 -5.25 -7.16
CA ASN A 673 14.42 -4.33 -6.02
C ASN A 673 15.52 -3.26 -6.09
N THR A 674 16.74 -3.60 -6.51
CA THR A 674 17.81 -2.62 -6.70
C THR A 674 17.47 -1.60 -7.79
N ILE A 675 16.87 -2.06 -8.90
CA ILE A 675 16.38 -1.18 -9.98
C ILE A 675 15.27 -0.26 -9.47
N GLY A 676 14.34 -0.79 -8.67
CA GLY A 676 13.30 0.02 -8.03
C GLY A 676 13.85 1.11 -7.13
N VAL A 677 14.85 0.79 -6.28
CA VAL A 677 15.53 1.77 -5.42
C VAL A 677 16.33 2.79 -6.23
N LEU A 678 16.99 2.36 -7.31
CA LEU A 678 17.65 3.27 -8.24
C LEU A 678 16.66 4.28 -8.81
N LEU A 679 15.55 3.82 -9.37
CA LEU A 679 14.49 4.68 -9.92
C LEU A 679 13.92 5.64 -8.87
N GLN A 680 13.70 5.15 -7.66
CA GLN A 680 13.16 5.94 -6.54
C GLN A 680 14.03 7.14 -6.18
N HIS A 681 15.35 6.95 -6.19
CA HIS A 681 16.33 7.98 -5.81
C HIS A 681 17.03 8.63 -7.02
N TYR A 682 16.69 8.23 -8.24
CA TYR A 682 17.36 8.69 -9.46
C TYR A 682 17.30 10.22 -9.67
N PRO A 683 16.22 10.93 -9.31
CA PRO A 683 16.20 12.38 -9.45
C PRO A 683 17.39 13.10 -8.81
N ALA A 684 17.85 12.64 -7.64
CA ALA A 684 19.01 13.19 -6.94
C ALA A 684 20.35 12.99 -7.68
N TYR A 685 20.42 12.07 -8.62
CA TYR A 685 21.63 11.82 -9.43
C TYR A 685 21.98 12.99 -10.34
N ARG A 686 20.94 13.70 -10.84
CA ARG A 686 21.12 14.88 -11.71
C ARG A 686 21.84 16.02 -11.01
N GLU A 687 21.64 16.15 -9.71
CA GLU A 687 22.30 17.18 -8.90
C GLU A 687 23.75 16.85 -8.59
N ARG A 688 24.09 15.55 -8.57
CA ARG A 688 25.45 15.08 -8.23
C ARG A 688 26.42 15.09 -9.39
N PHE A 689 25.92 14.83 -10.59
CA PHE A 689 26.77 14.68 -11.78
C PHE A 689 26.24 15.49 -12.95
N SER A 690 27.09 16.34 -13.53
CA SER A 690 26.76 17.08 -14.76
C SER A 690 26.73 16.11 -15.93
N GLN A 691 25.57 15.93 -16.57
CA GLN A 691 25.41 15.15 -17.79
C GLN A 691 24.30 15.75 -18.65
N SER A 692 24.26 15.37 -19.95
CA SER A 692 23.19 15.82 -20.82
C SER A 692 21.83 15.30 -20.37
N SER A 693 20.78 16.07 -20.58
CA SER A 693 19.41 15.64 -20.28
C SER A 693 19.07 14.35 -21.06
N ALA A 694 19.57 14.20 -22.29
CA ALA A 694 19.36 12.99 -23.08
C ALA A 694 19.98 11.74 -22.44
N ALA A 695 21.21 11.81 -21.93
CA ALA A 695 21.83 10.68 -21.27
C ALA A 695 21.13 10.32 -19.97
N PHE A 696 20.68 11.32 -19.21
CA PHE A 696 19.89 11.12 -17.99
C PHE A 696 18.58 10.39 -18.29
N GLU A 697 17.84 10.87 -19.30
CA GLU A 697 16.56 10.27 -19.71
C GLU A 697 16.74 8.87 -20.28
N SER A 698 17.78 8.63 -21.10
CA SER A 698 18.07 7.31 -21.67
C SER A 698 18.30 6.26 -20.57
N ARG A 699 19.07 6.59 -19.55
CA ARG A 699 19.31 5.67 -18.43
C ARG A 699 18.05 5.44 -17.59
N ARG A 700 17.23 6.49 -17.37
CA ARG A 700 15.94 6.36 -16.69
C ARG A 700 15.01 5.41 -17.46
N GLN A 701 14.92 5.56 -18.78
CA GLN A 701 14.15 4.67 -19.63
C GLN A 701 14.68 3.24 -19.60
N GLU A 702 16.00 3.05 -19.63
CA GLU A 702 16.59 1.72 -19.51
C GLU A 702 16.24 1.06 -18.18
N LEU A 703 16.39 1.73 -17.04
CA LEU A 703 16.02 1.21 -15.71
C LEU A 703 14.53 0.85 -15.65
N LEU A 704 13.64 1.71 -16.14
CA LEU A 704 12.21 1.44 -16.18
C LEU A 704 11.89 0.27 -17.11
N GLY A 705 12.56 0.20 -18.28
CA GLY A 705 12.43 -0.91 -19.22
C GLY A 705 12.83 -2.27 -18.62
N LEU A 706 13.91 -2.31 -17.82
CA LEU A 706 14.31 -3.52 -17.10
C LEU A 706 13.24 -3.99 -16.10
N LEU A 707 12.58 -3.05 -15.41
CA LEU A 707 11.48 -3.39 -14.50
C LEU A 707 10.27 -3.95 -15.26
N LEU A 708 9.92 -3.37 -16.41
CA LEU A 708 8.85 -3.87 -17.28
C LEU A 708 9.17 -5.26 -17.87
N GLN A 709 10.43 -5.56 -18.17
CA GLN A 709 10.86 -6.92 -18.55
C GLN A 709 10.58 -7.93 -17.44
N GLY A 710 10.72 -7.51 -16.18
CA GLY A 710 10.33 -8.32 -15.03
C GLY A 710 8.84 -8.68 -15.03
N LEU A 711 7.97 -7.75 -15.44
CA LEU A 711 6.51 -8.00 -15.54
C LEU A 711 6.15 -9.04 -16.63
N ALA A 712 6.92 -9.11 -17.71
CA ALA A 712 6.74 -10.10 -18.78
C ALA A 712 7.43 -11.44 -18.52
N HIS A 713 8.18 -11.56 -17.43
CA HIS A 713 9.04 -12.72 -17.19
C HIS A 713 8.23 -14.03 -17.12
N TYR A 714 8.78 -15.14 -17.67
CA TYR A 714 8.09 -16.44 -17.72
C TYR A 714 7.86 -17.05 -16.33
N ARG A 715 8.72 -16.73 -15.33
CA ARG A 715 8.55 -17.21 -13.95
C ARG A 715 7.56 -16.34 -13.17
N PRO A 716 6.48 -16.92 -12.59
CA PRO A 716 5.47 -16.16 -11.85
C PRO A 716 6.03 -15.34 -10.69
N ALA A 717 6.95 -15.91 -9.91
CA ALA A 717 7.56 -15.23 -8.77
C ALA A 717 8.29 -13.95 -9.17
N VAL A 718 8.93 -13.93 -10.35
CA VAL A 718 9.62 -12.74 -10.87
C VAL A 718 8.61 -11.67 -11.30
N ARG A 719 7.51 -12.07 -11.97
CA ARG A 719 6.43 -11.14 -12.33
C ARG A 719 5.79 -10.48 -11.11
N GLN A 720 5.52 -11.29 -10.07
CA GLN A 720 4.97 -10.78 -8.81
C GLN A 720 5.90 -9.77 -8.15
N GLU A 721 7.19 -10.07 -8.09
CA GLU A 721 8.20 -9.16 -7.54
C GLU A 721 8.28 -7.85 -8.33
N ALA A 722 8.33 -7.93 -9.66
CA ALA A 722 8.35 -6.75 -10.53
C ALA A 722 7.11 -5.88 -10.34
N LEU A 723 5.93 -6.49 -10.19
CA LEU A 723 4.68 -5.78 -9.96
C LEU A 723 4.66 -5.12 -8.57
N LEU A 724 5.14 -5.82 -7.55
CA LEU A 724 5.27 -5.28 -6.19
C LEU A 724 6.23 -4.08 -6.16
N VAL A 725 7.40 -4.21 -6.80
CA VAL A 725 8.38 -3.12 -6.92
C VAL A 725 7.77 -1.92 -7.64
N THR A 726 7.04 -2.15 -8.74
CA THR A 726 6.37 -1.08 -9.49
C THR A 726 5.33 -0.36 -8.62
N GLY A 727 4.44 -1.08 -7.96
CA GLY A 727 3.41 -0.49 -7.11
C GLY A 727 4.02 0.24 -5.91
N LYS A 728 4.85 -0.46 -5.12
CA LYS A 728 5.31 0.02 -3.81
C LYS A 728 6.49 0.99 -3.88
N LEU A 729 7.51 0.68 -4.68
CA LEU A 729 8.72 1.53 -4.73
C LEU A 729 8.59 2.71 -5.69
N LEU A 730 7.74 2.65 -6.72
CA LEU A 730 7.52 3.78 -7.62
C LEU A 730 6.27 4.58 -7.22
N TYR A 731 5.09 3.99 -7.36
CA TYR A 731 3.85 4.78 -7.25
C TYR A 731 3.43 5.09 -5.81
N GLU A 732 3.67 4.19 -4.84
CA GLU A 732 3.43 4.45 -3.42
C GLU A 732 4.59 5.19 -2.73
N SER A 733 5.74 5.29 -3.36
CA SER A 733 6.94 5.87 -2.77
C SER A 733 6.68 7.27 -2.15
N PRO A 734 7.03 7.49 -0.88
CA PRO A 734 6.99 8.82 -0.28
C PRO A 734 8.20 9.67 -0.68
N VAL A 735 9.24 9.06 -1.25
CA VAL A 735 10.52 9.70 -1.60
C VAL A 735 10.48 10.25 -3.03
N LEU A 736 9.83 9.53 -3.96
CA LEU A 736 9.75 9.92 -5.36
C LEU A 736 8.71 11.06 -5.52
N PRO A 737 9.12 12.23 -6.05
CA PRO A 737 8.19 13.34 -6.29
C PRO A 737 7.05 12.99 -7.24
N MET A 738 5.89 13.63 -7.08
CA MET A 738 4.70 13.36 -7.87
C MET A 738 4.94 13.56 -9.39
N GLU A 739 5.69 14.59 -9.75
CA GLU A 739 6.04 14.89 -11.16
C GLU A 739 6.94 13.80 -11.76
N GLU A 740 7.84 13.21 -10.96
CA GLU A 740 8.67 12.11 -11.43
C GLU A 740 7.86 10.83 -11.60
N LYS A 741 6.92 10.55 -10.68
CA LYS A 741 5.95 9.45 -10.86
C LYS A 741 5.17 9.62 -12.15
N ALA A 742 4.69 10.83 -12.44
CA ALA A 742 3.96 11.13 -13.67
C ALA A 742 4.81 10.94 -14.93
N ARG A 743 6.10 11.30 -14.89
CA ARG A 743 7.03 11.04 -16.00
C ARG A 743 7.23 9.54 -16.25
N LEU A 744 7.45 8.76 -15.19
CA LEU A 744 7.56 7.31 -15.30
C LEU A 744 6.26 6.69 -15.80
N PHE A 745 5.12 7.18 -15.33
CA PHE A 745 3.81 6.73 -15.76
C PHE A 745 3.56 7.04 -17.24
N ALA A 746 3.85 8.25 -17.69
CA ALA A 746 3.70 8.65 -19.09
C ALA A 746 4.51 7.79 -20.08
N LEU A 747 5.64 7.22 -19.62
CA LEU A 747 6.44 6.27 -20.41
C LEU A 747 5.86 4.86 -20.39
N SER A 748 5.26 4.43 -19.27
CA SER A 748 4.97 3.02 -19.01
C SER A 748 3.49 2.62 -19.02
N TYR A 749 2.54 3.56 -18.95
CA TYR A 749 1.10 3.29 -18.75
C TYR A 749 0.52 2.22 -19.68
N ARG A 750 0.81 2.31 -21.00
CA ARG A 750 0.33 1.31 -21.98
C ARG A 750 0.96 -0.06 -21.77
N LYS A 751 2.27 -0.08 -21.50
CA LYS A 751 2.98 -1.33 -21.17
C LYS A 751 2.48 -1.96 -19.87
N LEU A 752 2.20 -1.15 -18.85
CA LEU A 752 1.66 -1.63 -17.58
C LEU A 752 0.33 -2.34 -17.79
N LEU A 753 -0.64 -1.71 -18.43
CA LEU A 753 -1.94 -2.33 -18.69
C LEU A 753 -1.79 -3.60 -19.50
N PHE A 754 -1.06 -3.53 -20.62
CA PHE A 754 -0.83 -4.66 -21.50
C PHE A 754 -0.17 -5.85 -20.78
N LEU A 755 0.95 -5.62 -20.05
CA LEU A 755 1.68 -6.69 -19.38
C LEU A 755 0.90 -7.29 -18.20
N ILE A 756 0.09 -6.48 -17.52
CA ILE A 756 -0.79 -6.97 -16.46
C ILE A 756 -1.93 -7.82 -17.06
N HIS A 757 -2.47 -7.43 -18.21
CA HIS A 757 -3.53 -8.16 -18.90
C HIS A 757 -3.03 -9.49 -19.50
N GLU A 758 -1.89 -9.50 -20.17
CA GLU A 758 -1.26 -10.68 -20.76
C GLU A 758 -0.74 -11.70 -19.73
N ALA A 759 -0.56 -11.29 -18.47
CA ALA A 759 -0.08 -12.19 -17.44
C ALA A 759 -1.11 -13.31 -17.21
N PRO A 760 -0.69 -14.61 -17.30
CA PRO A 760 -1.59 -15.72 -17.06
C PRO A 760 -2.27 -15.57 -15.70
N VAL A 761 -3.58 -15.68 -15.68
CA VAL A 761 -4.35 -15.72 -14.44
C VAL A 761 -4.02 -17.06 -13.77
N GLN A 762 -3.13 -17.04 -12.80
CA GLN A 762 -2.98 -18.17 -11.90
C GLN A 762 -4.06 -18.07 -10.83
N ASP A 763 -4.80 -19.13 -10.67
CA ASP A 763 -5.95 -19.24 -9.75
C ASP A 763 -5.49 -19.38 -8.27
N ASP A 764 -4.28 -18.91 -7.95
CA ASP A 764 -3.83 -18.88 -6.57
C ASP A 764 -4.17 -17.51 -5.93
N GLY A 765 -4.80 -17.56 -4.77
CA GLY A 765 -5.24 -16.36 -4.07
C GLY A 765 -4.11 -15.37 -3.79
N LEU A 766 -2.86 -15.83 -3.67
CA LEU A 766 -1.71 -14.97 -3.41
C LEU A 766 -1.34 -14.09 -4.60
N THR A 767 -1.32 -14.68 -5.81
CA THR A 767 -1.05 -13.90 -7.05
C THR A 767 -2.09 -12.79 -7.20
N PHE A 768 -3.35 -13.10 -6.90
CA PHE A 768 -4.43 -12.13 -6.92
C PHE A 768 -4.21 -11.00 -5.90
N PHE A 769 -3.82 -11.31 -4.65
CA PHE A 769 -3.56 -10.30 -3.62
C PHE A 769 -2.43 -9.34 -4.00
N TYR A 770 -1.33 -9.85 -4.54
CA TYR A 770 -0.23 -9.01 -5.02
C TYR A 770 -0.66 -8.06 -6.14
N ARG A 771 -1.46 -8.60 -7.08
CA ARG A 771 -1.95 -7.83 -8.21
C ARG A 771 -2.91 -6.74 -7.75
N ALA A 772 -3.84 -7.05 -6.84
CA ALA A 772 -4.77 -6.10 -6.27
C ALA A 772 -4.04 -4.96 -5.52
N ALA A 773 -3.06 -5.29 -4.68
CA ALA A 773 -2.28 -4.30 -3.95
C ALA A 773 -1.50 -3.37 -4.89
N ALA A 774 -0.79 -3.91 -5.88
CA ALA A 774 -0.03 -3.10 -6.82
C ALA A 774 -0.92 -2.19 -7.68
N LEU A 775 -2.07 -2.70 -8.15
CA LEU A 775 -3.07 -1.90 -8.87
C LEU A 775 -3.67 -0.80 -7.99
N ALA A 776 -3.93 -1.07 -6.71
CA ALA A 776 -4.41 -0.06 -5.78
C ALA A 776 -3.41 1.09 -5.61
N HIS A 777 -2.11 0.79 -5.53
CA HIS A 777 -1.05 1.82 -5.47
C HIS A 777 -0.99 2.66 -6.75
N ILE A 778 -1.08 2.01 -7.91
CA ILE A 778 -1.08 2.70 -9.21
C ILE A 778 -2.33 3.59 -9.33
N ASN A 779 -3.51 3.08 -8.99
CA ASN A 779 -4.76 3.84 -9.07
C ASN A 779 -4.78 5.02 -8.08
N ARG A 780 -4.26 4.85 -6.88
CA ARG A 780 -4.10 5.94 -5.90
C ARG A 780 -3.25 7.07 -6.48
N PHE A 781 -2.14 6.73 -7.14
CA PHE A 781 -1.32 7.72 -7.85
C PHE A 781 -2.12 8.41 -8.97
N ILE A 782 -2.86 7.67 -9.81
CA ILE A 782 -3.69 8.23 -10.89
C ILE A 782 -4.72 9.21 -10.31
N SER A 783 -5.45 8.81 -9.26
CA SER A 783 -6.48 9.63 -8.63
C SER A 783 -5.90 10.92 -8.03
N LEU A 784 -4.78 10.83 -7.30
CA LEU A 784 -4.10 11.99 -6.72
C LEU A 784 -3.57 12.94 -7.81
N TRP A 785 -2.99 12.41 -8.87
CA TRP A 785 -2.53 13.22 -10.00
C TRP A 785 -3.67 13.97 -10.66
N ARG A 786 -4.76 13.25 -11.02
CA ARG A 786 -5.95 13.86 -11.65
C ARG A 786 -6.55 14.97 -10.79
N MET A 787 -6.59 14.77 -9.48
CA MET A 787 -7.12 15.76 -8.54
C MET A 787 -6.26 17.02 -8.47
N ASP A 788 -4.93 16.91 -8.46
CA ASP A 788 -4.01 18.02 -8.24
C ASP A 788 -3.59 18.71 -9.55
N HIS A 789 -3.55 17.99 -10.69
CA HIS A 789 -2.99 18.46 -11.96
C HIS A 789 -3.95 18.31 -13.15
N GLY A 790 -5.12 17.68 -12.95
CA GLY A 790 -6.04 17.36 -14.04
C GLY A 790 -5.62 16.13 -14.84
N PRO A 791 -6.19 15.95 -16.06
CA PRO A 791 -5.91 14.80 -16.91
C PRO A 791 -4.44 14.74 -17.31
N PHE A 792 -3.94 13.54 -17.56
CA PHE A 792 -2.59 13.35 -18.08
C PHE A 792 -2.46 13.88 -19.49
N ALA A 793 -1.35 14.54 -19.81
CA ALA A 793 -1.00 14.95 -21.15
C ALA A 793 -0.05 13.94 -21.80
N PHE A 794 -0.57 13.13 -22.69
CA PHE A 794 0.23 12.13 -23.43
C PHE A 794 0.53 12.61 -24.86
N THR A 795 1.72 12.27 -25.33
CA THR A 795 2.08 12.44 -26.74
C THR A 795 2.02 11.09 -27.44
N CYS A 796 1.16 10.98 -28.44
CA CYS A 796 1.08 9.77 -29.25
C CYS A 796 1.82 9.95 -30.57
N PRO A 797 2.60 8.95 -31.00
CA PRO A 797 3.18 8.95 -32.35
C PRO A 797 2.08 9.03 -33.42
N ARG A 798 2.29 9.83 -34.44
CA ARG A 798 1.34 9.97 -35.57
C ARG A 798 1.44 8.82 -36.55
N ARG A 799 2.50 8.02 -36.48
CA ARG A 799 2.81 6.95 -37.43
C ARG A 799 2.86 5.62 -36.71
N VAL A 800 2.20 4.64 -37.27
CA VAL A 800 2.19 3.25 -36.79
C VAL A 800 2.91 2.38 -37.82
N ALA A 801 3.80 1.52 -37.34
CA ALA A 801 4.47 0.50 -38.13
C ALA A 801 3.93 -0.87 -37.77
N PHE A 802 3.19 -1.51 -38.65
CA PHE A 802 2.74 -2.90 -38.48
C PHE A 802 3.79 -3.84 -39.05
N PHE A 803 4.34 -4.68 -38.22
CA PHE A 803 5.44 -5.59 -38.55
C PHE A 803 5.02 -7.06 -38.35
N PRO A 804 4.46 -7.70 -39.38
CA PRO A 804 4.13 -9.12 -39.29
C PRO A 804 5.38 -9.97 -39.52
N GLY A 805 5.45 -11.11 -38.82
CA GLY A 805 6.55 -12.03 -39.00
C GLY A 805 6.38 -13.35 -38.25
N THR A 806 7.03 -14.40 -38.74
CA THR A 806 7.02 -15.70 -38.06
C THR A 806 7.75 -15.66 -36.72
N PHE A 807 8.79 -14.83 -36.57
CA PHE A 807 9.60 -14.63 -35.36
C PHE A 807 9.99 -15.95 -34.67
N ASP A 808 10.63 -16.86 -35.39
CA ASP A 808 11.02 -18.17 -34.90
C ASP A 808 12.56 -18.41 -35.03
N PRO A 809 13.35 -17.98 -34.04
CA PRO A 809 12.99 -17.08 -32.93
C PRO A 809 13.03 -15.58 -33.30
N PHE A 810 12.51 -14.73 -32.42
CA PHE A 810 12.72 -13.28 -32.50
C PHE A 810 14.19 -12.99 -32.16
N THR A 811 14.96 -12.55 -33.17
CA THR A 811 16.40 -12.35 -33.05
C THR A 811 16.81 -10.92 -32.72
N LEU A 812 18.09 -10.72 -32.38
CA LEU A 812 18.64 -9.38 -32.20
C LEU A 812 18.55 -8.52 -33.49
N SER A 813 18.57 -9.16 -34.66
CA SER A 813 18.35 -8.44 -35.94
C SER A 813 16.91 -7.91 -36.05
N HIS A 814 15.92 -8.72 -35.68
CA HIS A 814 14.53 -8.24 -35.61
C HIS A 814 14.40 -7.08 -34.62
N LYS A 815 15.03 -7.21 -33.43
CA LYS A 815 15.02 -6.15 -32.41
C LYS A 815 15.71 -4.88 -32.89
N GLY A 816 16.81 -5.02 -33.64
CA GLY A 816 17.50 -3.88 -34.27
C GLY A 816 16.62 -3.13 -35.28
N ILE A 817 15.87 -3.86 -36.09
CA ILE A 817 14.90 -3.26 -37.06
C ILE A 817 13.79 -2.52 -36.27
N VAL A 818 13.22 -3.15 -35.26
CA VAL A 818 12.20 -2.54 -34.39
C VAL A 818 12.69 -1.23 -33.78
N HIS A 819 13.89 -1.21 -33.24
CA HIS A 819 14.48 -0.02 -32.65
C HIS A 819 14.72 1.07 -33.71
N ALA A 820 15.24 0.72 -34.87
CA ALA A 820 15.46 1.69 -35.94
C ALA A 820 14.14 2.34 -36.41
N ILE A 821 13.06 1.57 -36.52
CA ILE A 821 11.73 2.09 -36.90
C ILE A 821 11.16 2.97 -35.76
N ARG A 822 11.24 2.51 -34.52
CA ARG A 822 10.82 3.31 -33.35
C ARG A 822 11.55 4.64 -33.28
N ASP A 823 12.85 4.64 -33.50
CA ASP A 823 13.70 5.84 -33.40
C ASP A 823 13.43 6.85 -34.54
N LEU A 824 12.74 6.41 -35.62
CA LEU A 824 12.13 7.28 -36.64
C LEU A 824 10.81 7.92 -36.16
N GLY A 825 10.36 7.66 -34.95
CA GLY A 825 9.13 8.22 -34.35
C GLY A 825 7.87 7.44 -34.69
N PHE A 826 7.99 6.13 -34.92
CA PHE A 826 6.86 5.22 -35.08
C PHE A 826 6.48 4.54 -33.79
N GLU A 827 5.21 4.22 -33.66
CA GLU A 827 4.73 3.20 -32.74
C GLU A 827 4.72 1.86 -33.50
N VAL A 828 5.39 0.83 -32.96
CA VAL A 828 5.62 -0.42 -33.67
C VAL A 828 4.72 -1.51 -33.09
N TYR A 829 3.96 -2.17 -33.95
CA TYR A 829 3.12 -3.31 -33.63
C TYR A 829 3.67 -4.58 -34.28
N LEU A 830 4.06 -5.54 -33.45
CA LEU A 830 4.58 -6.84 -33.87
C LEU A 830 3.44 -7.85 -33.95
N ALA A 831 3.14 -8.34 -35.11
CA ALA A 831 2.16 -9.41 -35.32
C ALA A 831 2.87 -10.74 -35.54
N VAL A 832 2.62 -11.72 -34.69
CA VAL A 832 3.22 -13.07 -34.79
C VAL A 832 2.33 -13.89 -35.70
N ASP A 833 2.85 -14.27 -36.89
CA ASP A 833 2.09 -15.05 -37.87
C ASP A 833 1.74 -16.43 -37.33
N GLU A 834 0.48 -16.82 -37.42
CA GLU A 834 -0.01 -18.13 -36.97
C GLU A 834 0.56 -19.26 -37.80
N PHE A 835 0.65 -19.08 -39.09
CA PHE A 835 1.13 -20.08 -40.02
C PHE A 835 2.31 -19.62 -40.88
N SER A 836 3.38 -20.38 -40.83
CA SER A 836 4.45 -20.30 -41.82
C SER A 836 4.30 -21.38 -42.85
N TRP A 837 3.94 -21.04 -44.07
CA TRP A 837 3.74 -22.00 -45.19
C TRP A 837 5.00 -22.76 -45.59
N SER A 838 6.16 -22.24 -45.23
CA SER A 838 7.46 -22.79 -45.71
C SER A 838 8.39 -23.32 -44.60
N LYS A 839 8.06 -23.15 -43.31
CA LYS A 839 8.95 -23.50 -42.21
C LYS A 839 8.21 -24.26 -41.12
N LYS A 840 8.85 -25.28 -40.55
CA LYS A 840 8.41 -25.85 -39.29
C LYS A 840 8.74 -24.85 -38.18
N ALA A 841 7.74 -24.11 -37.72
CA ALA A 841 7.91 -23.13 -36.66
C ALA A 841 7.51 -23.71 -35.28
N GLN A 842 8.07 -23.15 -34.21
CA GLN A 842 7.64 -23.43 -32.83
C GLN A 842 6.15 -23.03 -32.69
N PRO A 843 5.44 -23.61 -31.68
CA PRO A 843 4.07 -23.22 -31.39
C PRO A 843 3.90 -21.69 -31.27
N HIS A 844 2.79 -21.18 -31.77
CA HIS A 844 2.50 -19.75 -31.81
C HIS A 844 2.65 -19.08 -30.41
N LEU A 845 2.05 -19.65 -29.35
CA LEU A 845 2.15 -19.15 -27.99
C LEU A 845 3.60 -18.99 -27.49
N VAL A 846 4.48 -19.96 -27.84
CA VAL A 846 5.89 -19.89 -27.45
C VAL A 846 6.59 -18.73 -28.14
N ARG A 847 6.35 -18.56 -29.45
CA ARG A 847 6.92 -17.45 -30.24
C ARG A 847 6.43 -16.10 -29.71
N ARG A 848 5.11 -15.99 -29.43
CA ARG A 848 4.51 -14.79 -28.85
C ARG A 848 5.12 -14.44 -27.49
N GLN A 849 5.30 -15.42 -26.61
CA GLN A 849 5.96 -15.22 -25.30
C GLN A 849 7.40 -14.73 -25.45
N ILE A 850 8.16 -15.28 -26.41
CA ILE A 850 9.54 -14.85 -26.69
C ILE A 850 9.56 -13.41 -27.18
N VAL A 851 8.66 -13.03 -28.09
CA VAL A 851 8.54 -11.65 -28.58
C VAL A 851 8.14 -10.72 -27.42
N SER A 852 7.11 -11.08 -26.66
CA SER A 852 6.64 -10.30 -25.50
C SER A 852 7.77 -10.02 -24.52
N LEU A 853 8.51 -11.04 -24.07
CA LEU A 853 9.65 -10.86 -23.18
C LEU A 853 10.76 -10.01 -23.78
N SER A 854 11.01 -10.18 -25.07
CA SER A 854 12.10 -9.46 -25.76
C SER A 854 11.85 -7.97 -25.89
N VAL A 855 10.59 -7.54 -26.02
CA VAL A 855 10.20 -6.13 -26.24
C VAL A 855 9.42 -5.51 -25.07
N ALA A 856 9.26 -6.23 -23.96
CA ALA A 856 8.52 -5.74 -22.80
C ALA A 856 9.06 -4.40 -22.26
N GLY A 857 10.38 -4.25 -22.26
CA GLY A 857 11.07 -3.03 -21.84
C GLY A 857 11.23 -1.96 -22.92
N ASP A 858 10.75 -2.21 -24.15
CA ASP A 858 10.90 -1.27 -25.26
C ASP A 858 9.64 -0.40 -25.37
N PHE A 859 9.75 0.88 -25.06
CA PHE A 859 8.65 1.84 -25.18
C PHE A 859 8.27 2.03 -26.66
N HIS A 860 6.98 2.29 -26.90
CA HIS A 860 6.39 2.43 -28.25
C HIS A 860 6.51 1.17 -29.13
N VAL A 861 6.71 -0.01 -28.51
CA VAL A 861 6.71 -1.30 -29.20
C VAL A 861 5.67 -2.21 -28.53
N HIS A 862 4.69 -2.69 -29.27
CA HIS A 862 3.57 -3.49 -28.75
C HIS A 862 3.44 -4.79 -29.54
N LEU A 863 2.86 -5.82 -28.92
CA LEU A 863 2.37 -6.96 -29.67
C LEU A 863 0.99 -6.62 -30.23
N PHE A 864 0.76 -7.03 -31.46
CA PHE A 864 -0.55 -6.92 -32.07
C PHE A 864 -1.47 -8.02 -31.52
N PRO A 865 -2.77 -7.78 -31.34
CA PRO A 865 -3.71 -8.80 -30.84
C PRO A 865 -3.80 -10.04 -31.73
N ASP A 866 -3.81 -11.22 -31.12
CA ASP A 866 -3.88 -12.49 -31.87
C ASP A 866 -5.27 -12.81 -32.41
N ASP A 867 -6.32 -12.29 -31.79
CA ASP A 867 -7.72 -12.44 -32.20
C ASP A 867 -8.09 -11.60 -33.43
N ILE A 868 -7.18 -10.74 -33.90
CA ILE A 868 -7.35 -9.89 -35.07
C ILE A 868 -6.37 -10.35 -36.16
N PRO A 869 -6.67 -11.41 -36.92
CA PRO A 869 -5.78 -11.85 -38.00
C PRO A 869 -5.69 -10.82 -39.09
N VAL A 870 -4.48 -10.52 -39.55
CA VAL A 870 -4.20 -9.58 -40.65
C VAL A 870 -3.34 -10.25 -41.69
N ASN A 871 -3.94 -10.58 -42.81
CA ASN A 871 -3.19 -11.03 -43.99
C ASN A 871 -2.88 -9.82 -44.88
N ILE A 872 -1.63 -9.44 -44.99
CA ILE A 872 -1.18 -8.29 -45.77
C ILE A 872 -1.48 -8.41 -47.28
N ALA A 873 -1.75 -9.60 -47.78
CA ALA A 873 -2.17 -9.83 -49.15
C ALA A 873 -3.68 -9.63 -49.36
N ASN A 874 -4.47 -9.49 -48.30
CA ASN A 874 -5.91 -9.33 -48.35
C ASN A 874 -6.31 -7.85 -48.19
N PRO A 875 -6.89 -7.19 -49.22
CA PRO A 875 -7.33 -5.81 -49.11
C PRO A 875 -8.35 -5.52 -47.99
N ALA A 876 -9.19 -6.51 -47.66
CA ALA A 876 -10.16 -6.35 -46.58
C ALA A 876 -9.48 -6.28 -45.18
N ASP A 877 -8.44 -7.09 -44.97
CA ASP A 877 -7.69 -7.06 -43.73
C ASP A 877 -6.87 -5.77 -43.59
N LEU A 878 -6.28 -5.29 -44.68
CA LEU A 878 -5.58 -4.00 -44.69
C LEU A 878 -6.52 -2.81 -44.42
N LYS A 879 -7.75 -2.87 -44.96
CA LYS A 879 -8.78 -1.88 -44.65
C LYS A 879 -9.10 -1.93 -43.16
N ARG A 880 -9.34 -3.12 -42.59
CA ARG A 880 -9.60 -3.33 -41.17
C ARG A 880 -8.43 -2.84 -40.31
N LEU A 881 -7.19 -3.16 -40.68
CA LEU A 881 -6.00 -2.67 -40.00
C LEU A 881 -5.96 -1.14 -39.93
N ARG A 882 -6.31 -0.47 -41.06
CA ARG A 882 -6.37 0.99 -41.13
C ARG A 882 -7.47 1.56 -40.22
N GLU A 883 -8.60 0.89 -40.10
CA GLU A 883 -9.73 1.29 -39.27
C GLU A 883 -9.40 1.19 -37.77
N LEU A 884 -8.47 0.30 -37.35
CA LEU A 884 -7.99 0.20 -35.98
C LEU A 884 -7.15 1.42 -35.53
N PHE A 885 -6.59 2.17 -36.49
CA PHE A 885 -5.75 3.35 -36.22
C PHE A 885 -6.29 4.60 -36.96
N PRO A 886 -7.49 5.08 -36.64
CA PRO A 886 -8.20 6.10 -37.42
C PRO A 886 -7.49 7.45 -37.45
N HIS A 887 -6.65 7.76 -36.47
CA HIS A 887 -5.94 9.04 -36.33
C HIS A 887 -4.46 8.97 -36.67
N GLN A 888 -3.96 7.82 -37.12
CA GLN A 888 -2.55 7.57 -37.38
C GLN A 888 -2.32 7.08 -38.80
N GLU A 889 -1.14 7.35 -39.33
CA GLU A 889 -0.70 6.81 -40.60
C GLU A 889 -0.12 5.41 -40.37
N VAL A 890 -0.66 4.40 -41.05
CA VAL A 890 -0.23 3.00 -40.91
C VAL A 890 0.73 2.62 -42.02
N TYR A 891 1.88 2.11 -41.64
CA TYR A 891 2.93 1.61 -42.51
C TYR A 891 3.12 0.11 -42.32
N LEU A 892 3.33 -0.62 -43.41
CA LEU A 892 3.69 -2.04 -43.37
C LEU A 892 5.20 -2.21 -43.38
N VAL A 893 5.72 -3.03 -42.48
CA VAL A 893 7.13 -3.43 -42.44
C VAL A 893 7.27 -4.80 -43.07
N VAL A 894 7.96 -4.89 -44.19
CA VAL A 894 8.17 -6.13 -44.93
C VAL A 894 9.63 -6.32 -45.31
N GLY A 895 10.07 -7.56 -45.44
CA GLY A 895 11.39 -7.90 -45.93
C GLY A 895 11.51 -7.61 -47.45
N SER A 896 12.71 -7.33 -47.92
CA SER A 896 12.99 -7.13 -49.35
C SER A 896 12.66 -8.36 -50.21
N ASP A 897 12.74 -9.55 -49.65
CA ASP A 897 12.33 -10.81 -50.27
C ASP A 897 10.82 -10.86 -50.53
N VAL A 898 10.02 -10.32 -49.65
CA VAL A 898 8.56 -10.21 -49.83
C VAL A 898 8.27 -9.26 -51.02
N VAL A 899 8.93 -8.10 -51.04
CA VAL A 899 8.78 -7.15 -52.15
C VAL A 899 9.21 -7.76 -53.47
N ALA A 900 10.29 -8.53 -53.51
CA ALA A 900 10.84 -9.14 -54.73
C ALA A 900 10.06 -10.34 -55.26
N HIS A 901 9.45 -11.13 -54.37
CA HIS A 901 8.96 -12.47 -54.73
C HIS A 901 7.47 -12.71 -54.44
N ALA A 902 6.83 -11.92 -53.55
CA ALA A 902 5.43 -12.13 -53.24
C ALA A 902 4.52 -11.70 -54.43
N SER A 903 3.58 -12.56 -54.81
CA SER A 903 2.63 -12.31 -55.90
C SER A 903 1.76 -11.06 -55.63
N SER A 904 1.50 -10.75 -54.39
CA SER A 904 0.78 -9.54 -53.95
C SER A 904 1.45 -8.23 -54.36
N TYR A 905 2.80 -8.18 -54.47
CA TYR A 905 3.55 -7.02 -54.92
C TYR A 905 3.68 -6.96 -56.46
N GLN A 906 3.38 -8.06 -57.15
CA GLN A 906 3.39 -8.13 -58.59
C GLN A 906 2.02 -7.86 -59.22
N ALA A 907 0.96 -7.78 -58.38
CA ALA A 907 -0.39 -7.45 -58.81
C ALA A 907 -0.53 -5.93 -59.07
N GLU A 908 -1.44 -5.56 -59.96
CA GLU A 908 -1.77 -4.15 -60.19
C GLU A 908 -2.23 -3.46 -58.90
N PRO A 909 -1.78 -2.22 -58.64
CA PRO A 909 -2.21 -1.46 -57.48
C PRO A 909 -3.73 -1.31 -57.41
N ARG A 910 -4.35 -1.65 -56.31
CA ARG A 910 -5.78 -1.46 -56.04
C ARG A 910 -5.96 -0.68 -54.74
N PRO A 911 -7.11 0.02 -54.59
CA PRO A 911 -7.43 0.64 -53.30
C PRO A 911 -7.32 -0.37 -52.16
N TRP A 912 -6.71 0.03 -51.08
CA TRP A 912 -6.45 -0.83 -49.90
C TRP A 912 -5.51 -2.03 -50.18
N SER A 913 -4.70 -1.96 -51.21
CA SER A 913 -3.61 -2.92 -51.39
C SER A 913 -2.34 -2.46 -50.71
N ILE A 914 -1.34 -3.34 -50.67
CA ILE A 914 -0.01 -3.04 -50.09
C ILE A 914 0.75 -1.90 -50.81
N HIS A 915 0.24 -1.42 -51.94
CA HIS A 915 0.81 -0.32 -52.70
C HIS A 915 0.21 1.04 -52.33
N THR A 916 -0.85 1.07 -51.57
CA THR A 916 -1.57 2.26 -51.15
C THR A 916 -1.61 2.40 -49.63
#